data_68bbaebb059752dd1e8794acbb5f71e7
#
_entry.id   68bbaebb059752dd1e8794acbb5f71e7
#
_cell.length_a   1.000
_cell.length_b   1.000
_cell.length_c   1.000
_cell.angle_alpha   90.00
_cell.angle_beta   90.00
_cell.angle_gamma   90.00
#
_symmetry.space_group_name_H-M   'P 1'
#
loop_
_entity.id
_entity.type
_entity.pdbx_description
1 polymer ?
#
loop_
_entity_poly.entity_id
_entity_poly.type
_entity_poly.pdbx_seq_one_letter_code
_entity_poly.pdbx_strand_id
1 'polypeptide(L)'
;MKFIRLLFFLLIINSALIGEDRLRLEKADVLESKMVDGKIIQYLSGNVVIRKGDLSLKCEEGRNYEKEEIANLFRNVIATKGRTILTCDTLIFFSKENRIVSNGNPHVYDDDFDLIADSIIVFTEQDSGIALGEVRLKQKGQTINANRIEYKKMLDQDGVSYTAIGKVSIKDSSRIVTCGEARYDQTNEVTTLEIEPEINENGRILNGEKIILTYKNEILYKLHIPDKAFVITPVSGYKKTESDSISSQDSVQFLDNMEGSILTGYFIDGVLDSIRLEGMAKSLYHIFEDSLYQGNNETSGDTITISFQNNDIDNLNVIGGSRGKYKPDKAGTDMEFPIIYSADKIQYRVPTEKTDLSGQAKIKHDKTDLEAGFITVDWKNNMLNALPQPAQDTIFKLIQPVIKEKGKDPMTGDKITYNLETRKGRMVKGSTNADEGYYTGNEIRNESEKVIFIQNSTYTTCDSEIPHFHFESSRMKIIQNDMVIARPIILHLAQIPIMGIPLGIFPHKGGSRHSGWIMPSYGESKHRGQYIDGLGFYWAPNNYWDSKFTMSMGDRQGIVFHINNNYRLRYKFSGNFNIRSKQFLSGSNNIVNLGSSRKSDLYLRWNHSQVLRNNQSFNANVTYSSTGDYNKKYGLTQADRMNQKAISNISYSKRWPKSKNSISANFYSNKDLLINDKVNPESSFYINPSRAGTQLNIINRTIPKISFRHGQSNLIPTTAKNKKWYNNITWNYGLNFTNKDRDYYESKENTINDSTIVFQWSKQENGELITHNDQKQGWIHTTSINAPQKILKYITLNPRLNLRSVWVNESFDGIWDKNTGSFTKSLKKGFASRTTGSFSLSSNTKL
;
A
#
# COMPACT_ATOMS: atom_id res chain seq x y z
N MET A 1 -32.40 29.72 24.48
CA MET A 1 -32.07 29.58 25.90
C MET A 1 -32.31 30.94 26.57
N LYS A 2 -33.41 31.09 27.27
CA LYS A 2 -33.65 32.31 28.03
C LYS A 2 -32.84 32.23 29.32
N PHE A 3 -31.60 32.72 29.31
CA PHE A 3 -30.79 32.75 30.51
C PHE A 3 -31.21 33.89 31.38
N ILE A 4 -31.66 33.57 32.52
CA ILE A 4 -31.64 34.12 33.87
C ILE A 4 -31.51 35.63 33.92
N ARG A 5 -32.59 36.31 34.09
CA ARG A 5 -32.60 37.49 34.95
C ARG A 5 -32.53 36.97 36.38
N LEU A 6 -31.31 36.75 36.89
CA LEU A 6 -31.11 36.50 38.30
C LEU A 6 -31.33 37.81 39.02
N LEU A 7 -32.53 38.10 39.50
CA LEU A 7 -32.73 39.18 40.40
C LEU A 7 -32.37 38.70 41.80
N PHE A 8 -31.06 38.79 42.09
CA PHE A 8 -30.65 38.69 43.46
C PHE A 8 -31.05 39.95 44.20
N PHE A 9 -31.97 39.83 45.13
CA PHE A 9 -32.35 40.82 46.13
C PHE A 9 -32.27 42.28 45.66
N LEU A 10 -33.07 42.72 44.78
CA LEU A 10 -33.15 44.08 44.36
C LEU A 10 -34.01 44.86 45.28
N LEU A 11 -33.38 45.42 46.26
CA LEU A 11 -33.79 46.65 46.92
C LEU A 11 -33.49 47.80 45.97
N ILE A 12 -34.38 48.05 44.97
CA ILE A 12 -34.25 49.21 44.11
C ILE A 12 -34.49 50.45 44.97
N ILE A 13 -33.45 51.21 45.12
CA ILE A 13 -33.55 52.56 45.65
C ILE A 13 -33.58 53.49 44.44
N ASN A 14 -34.77 54.03 44.11
CA ASN A 14 -34.80 55.26 43.34
C ASN A 14 -34.34 56.37 44.25
N SER A 15 -33.16 56.91 44.03
CA SER A 15 -32.63 58.09 44.73
C SER A 15 -33.39 59.35 44.38
N ALA A 16 -34.38 59.66 45.16
CA ALA A 16 -34.88 61.03 45.26
C ALA A 16 -35.30 61.35 46.73
N LEU A 17 -34.55 62.23 47.27
CA LEU A 17 -34.78 62.92 48.54
C LEU A 17 -33.80 62.45 49.69
N ILE A 18 -32.82 63.33 49.90
CA ILE A 18 -31.98 63.47 51.08
C ILE A 18 -32.78 63.68 52.30
N GLY A 19 -33.14 62.66 53.03
CA GLY A 19 -33.50 62.67 54.44
C GLY A 19 -32.64 61.66 55.12
N GLU A 20 -31.90 62.01 56.16
CA GLU A 20 -31.15 61.09 57.06
C GLU A 20 -32.09 59.95 57.44
N ASP A 21 -31.98 58.80 56.76
CA ASP A 21 -32.77 57.60 56.98
C ASP A 21 -32.16 56.84 58.14
N ARG A 22 -32.51 57.24 59.34
CA ARG A 22 -32.12 56.57 60.62
C ARG A 22 -33.07 55.38 60.81
N LEU A 23 -32.49 54.33 61.40
CA LEU A 23 -33.25 53.18 61.90
C LEU A 23 -34.26 53.67 63.00
N ARG A 24 -35.57 53.45 62.77
CA ARG A 24 -36.62 53.86 63.67
C ARG A 24 -37.39 52.67 64.21
N LEU A 25 -37.49 52.53 65.50
CA LEU A 25 -38.40 51.58 66.12
C LEU A 25 -39.83 52.12 65.98
N GLU A 26 -40.69 51.38 65.26
CA GLU A 26 -42.10 51.75 65.10
C GLU A 26 -42.97 51.13 66.17
N LYS A 27 -42.67 49.88 66.57
CA LYS A 27 -43.51 49.13 67.50
C LYS A 27 -42.65 48.09 68.22
N ALA A 28 -42.90 47.94 69.52
CA ALA A 28 -42.49 46.79 70.36
C ALA A 28 -43.45 46.68 71.52
N ASP A 29 -43.77 45.49 72.01
CA ASP A 29 -44.65 45.37 73.18
C ASP A 29 -43.88 45.70 74.44
N VAL A 30 -42.61 45.40 74.49
CA VAL A 30 -41.69 45.73 75.63
C VAL A 30 -40.36 46.28 75.11
N LEU A 31 -39.86 47.34 75.67
CA LEU A 31 -38.56 47.95 75.47
C LEU A 31 -37.82 48.09 76.79
N GLU A 32 -36.74 47.36 76.94
CA GLU A 32 -35.88 47.51 78.14
C GLU A 32 -34.48 47.99 77.72
N SER A 33 -33.99 49.03 78.30
CA SER A 33 -32.64 49.49 78.06
C SER A 33 -31.75 49.02 79.21
N LYS A 34 -30.72 48.24 78.99
CA LYS A 34 -29.75 47.73 79.96
C LYS A 34 -28.35 48.18 79.62
N MET A 35 -27.57 48.50 80.59
CA MET A 35 -26.17 48.77 80.47
C MET A 35 -25.41 47.42 80.63
N VAL A 36 -24.79 46.88 79.61
CA VAL A 36 -23.99 45.66 79.70
C VAL A 36 -22.60 46.00 79.11
N ASP A 37 -21.56 45.76 79.93
CA ASP A 37 -20.16 46.08 79.64
C ASP A 37 -19.87 47.51 79.11
N GLY A 38 -20.58 48.49 79.76
CA GLY A 38 -20.43 49.89 79.40
C GLY A 38 -21.21 50.35 78.11
N LYS A 39 -21.97 49.46 77.54
CA LYS A 39 -22.81 49.72 76.37
C LYS A 39 -24.30 49.70 76.71
N ILE A 40 -25.06 50.65 76.12
CA ILE A 40 -26.52 50.65 76.23
C ILE A 40 -27.05 49.71 75.17
N ILE A 41 -27.75 48.66 75.61
CA ILE A 41 -28.41 47.71 74.71
C ILE A 41 -29.94 47.85 75.02
N GLN A 42 -30.65 48.11 73.93
CA GLN A 42 -32.12 48.12 73.96
C GLN A 42 -32.64 46.71 73.62
N TYR A 43 -33.27 46.05 74.55
CA TYR A 43 -33.94 44.78 74.43
C TYR A 43 -35.40 45.08 74.02
N LEU A 44 -35.77 44.50 72.85
CA LEU A 44 -37.07 44.62 72.28
C LEU A 44 -37.73 43.25 72.30
N SER A 45 -38.98 43.19 72.75
CA SER A 45 -39.71 41.92 72.73
C SER A 45 -41.18 42.14 72.45
N GLY A 46 -41.79 41.20 71.73
CA GLY A 46 -43.19 41.22 71.34
C GLY A 46 -43.47 42.14 70.12
N ASN A 47 -43.88 41.61 69.01
CA ASN A 47 -44.34 42.36 67.84
C ASN A 47 -43.41 43.50 67.43
N VAL A 48 -42.10 43.26 67.47
CA VAL A 48 -41.08 44.26 67.13
C VAL A 48 -41.17 44.65 65.66
N VAL A 49 -41.32 45.98 65.40
CA VAL A 49 -41.27 46.52 64.05
C VAL A 49 -40.28 47.64 63.95
N ILE A 50 -39.26 47.50 63.16
CA ILE A 50 -38.23 48.50 62.89
C ILE A 50 -38.29 48.93 61.43
N ARG A 51 -38.11 50.19 61.10
CA ARG A 51 -38.16 50.69 59.78
C ARG A 51 -36.98 51.61 59.43
N LYS A 52 -36.45 51.46 58.22
CA LYS A 52 -35.48 52.39 57.61
C LYS A 52 -35.88 52.64 56.20
N GLY A 53 -36.39 53.82 55.84
CA GLY A 53 -36.94 54.05 54.51
C GLY A 53 -38.08 53.10 54.17
N ASP A 54 -37.86 52.37 53.00
CA ASP A 54 -38.83 51.38 52.54
C ASP A 54 -38.64 49.99 53.16
N LEU A 55 -37.61 49.86 53.96
CA LEU A 55 -37.26 48.57 54.62
C LEU A 55 -38.10 48.47 55.94
N SER A 56 -38.87 47.43 56.04
CA SER A 56 -39.59 47.07 57.26
C SER A 56 -39.08 45.73 57.81
N LEU A 57 -38.62 45.73 59.05
CA LEU A 57 -38.08 44.57 59.78
C LEU A 57 -39.08 44.21 60.88
N LYS A 58 -39.59 43.01 60.95
CA LYS A 58 -40.47 42.49 61.99
C LYS A 58 -39.78 41.26 62.62
N CYS A 59 -39.92 41.14 63.96
CA CYS A 59 -39.44 40.01 64.70
C CYS A 59 -40.15 39.86 66.06
N GLU A 60 -39.91 38.74 66.71
CA GLU A 60 -40.37 38.51 68.04
C GLU A 60 -39.51 39.16 69.11
N GLU A 61 -38.18 39.11 68.95
CA GLU A 61 -37.19 39.65 69.86
C GLU A 61 -36.07 40.41 69.04
N GLY A 62 -35.62 41.52 69.65
CA GLY A 62 -34.57 42.33 69.08
C GLY A 62 -33.65 42.92 70.16
N ARG A 63 -32.36 43.14 69.72
CA ARG A 63 -31.40 43.89 70.54
C ARG A 63 -30.84 45.00 69.66
N ASN A 64 -31.05 46.22 70.09
CA ASN A 64 -30.56 47.40 69.37
C ASN A 64 -29.34 47.98 70.16
N TYR A 65 -28.23 48.02 69.51
CA TYR A 65 -26.95 48.59 70.02
C TYR A 65 -26.85 50.01 69.44
N GLU A 66 -27.39 50.98 70.16
CA GLU A 66 -27.56 52.34 69.68
C GLU A 66 -26.25 53.03 69.29
N LYS A 67 -25.17 52.86 70.02
CA LYS A 67 -23.86 53.51 69.72
C LYS A 67 -23.16 52.86 68.56
N GLU A 68 -23.25 51.50 68.38
CA GLU A 68 -22.72 50.75 67.32
C GLU A 68 -23.57 50.81 66.05
N GLU A 69 -24.85 51.25 66.25
CA GLU A 69 -25.84 51.27 65.19
C GLU A 69 -26.11 49.88 64.59
N ILE A 70 -26.16 48.84 65.48
CA ILE A 70 -26.39 47.46 65.11
C ILE A 70 -27.69 46.99 65.71
N ALA A 71 -28.56 46.43 64.87
CA ALA A 71 -29.79 45.79 65.36
C ALA A 71 -29.70 44.28 65.10
N ASN A 72 -29.79 43.50 66.20
CA ASN A 72 -29.88 42.05 66.15
C ASN A 72 -31.35 41.64 66.38
N LEU A 73 -31.92 40.94 65.40
CA LEU A 73 -33.32 40.51 65.43
C LEU A 73 -33.34 38.95 65.46
N PHE A 74 -34.26 38.46 66.31
CA PHE A 74 -34.32 37.01 66.57
C PHE A 74 -35.77 36.56 66.53
N ARG A 75 -35.96 35.27 66.10
CA ARG A 75 -37.19 34.54 65.99
C ARG A 75 -38.18 35.15 65.01
N ASN A 76 -38.56 34.36 64.11
CA ASN A 76 -39.57 34.73 63.06
C ASN A 76 -39.29 36.13 62.44
N VAL A 77 -38.04 36.38 62.07
CA VAL A 77 -37.68 37.66 61.48
C VAL A 77 -38.17 37.71 59.99
N ILE A 78 -38.90 38.76 59.71
CA ILE A 78 -39.46 39.09 58.40
C ILE A 78 -38.98 40.47 58.02
N ALA A 79 -38.22 40.58 56.99
CA ALA A 79 -37.76 41.79 56.34
C ALA A 79 -38.55 42.01 55.05
N THR A 80 -39.15 43.12 54.82
CA THR A 80 -39.90 43.46 53.62
C THR A 80 -39.38 44.76 53.00
N LYS A 81 -39.15 44.76 51.70
CA LYS A 81 -38.83 45.95 50.89
C LYS A 81 -39.48 45.83 49.54
N GLY A 82 -40.41 46.73 49.25
CA GLY A 82 -41.22 46.64 48.05
C GLY A 82 -42.00 45.32 48.01
N ARG A 83 -41.79 44.44 46.95
CA ARG A 83 -42.48 43.15 46.84
C ARG A 83 -41.61 41.98 47.43
N THR A 84 -40.37 42.28 47.77
CA THR A 84 -39.45 41.24 48.20
C THR A 84 -39.56 40.99 49.70
N ILE A 85 -39.70 39.75 50.10
CA ILE A 85 -39.81 39.25 51.44
C ILE A 85 -38.61 38.39 51.80
N LEU A 86 -37.97 38.69 52.91
CA LEU A 86 -36.93 37.84 53.54
C LEU A 86 -37.47 37.33 54.89
N THR A 87 -37.48 36.03 55.05
CA THR A 87 -37.75 35.37 56.31
C THR A 87 -36.50 34.63 56.82
N CYS A 88 -36.18 34.70 58.10
CA CYS A 88 -35.05 34.00 58.69
C CYS A 88 -35.20 33.87 60.19
N ASP A 89 -34.38 33.03 60.86
CA ASP A 89 -34.42 32.91 62.32
C ASP A 89 -33.72 34.07 62.97
N THR A 90 -32.61 34.58 62.39
CA THR A 90 -31.81 35.65 62.88
C THR A 90 -31.38 36.64 61.80
N LEU A 91 -31.44 37.90 62.10
CA LEU A 91 -30.99 38.98 61.21
C LEU A 91 -30.19 40.01 61.98
N ILE A 92 -29.01 40.35 61.50
CA ILE A 92 -28.16 41.39 62.00
C ILE A 92 -28.13 42.53 60.98
N PHE A 93 -28.56 43.70 61.40
CA PHE A 93 -28.48 44.89 60.55
C PHE A 93 -27.37 45.81 61.04
N PHE A 94 -26.35 46.04 60.27
CA PHE A 94 -25.25 46.96 60.50
C PHE A 94 -25.58 48.27 59.75
N SER A 95 -26.19 49.24 60.54
CA SER A 95 -26.72 50.43 59.87
C SER A 95 -25.65 51.38 59.32
N LYS A 96 -24.42 51.42 59.88
CA LYS A 96 -23.29 52.19 59.36
C LYS A 96 -22.71 51.62 58.08
N GLU A 97 -22.73 50.30 57.96
CA GLU A 97 -22.22 49.60 56.81
C GLU A 97 -23.30 49.37 55.74
N ASN A 98 -24.55 49.71 56.05
CA ASN A 98 -25.72 49.37 55.23
C ASN A 98 -25.76 47.90 54.85
N ARG A 99 -25.39 47.02 55.82
CA ARG A 99 -25.25 45.59 55.59
C ARG A 99 -26.22 44.79 56.48
N ILE A 100 -26.94 43.91 55.85
CA ILE A 100 -27.81 42.94 56.50
C ILE A 100 -27.15 41.53 56.40
N VAL A 101 -27.13 40.83 57.52
CA VAL A 101 -26.72 39.44 57.62
C VAL A 101 -27.87 38.64 58.19
N SER A 102 -28.40 37.71 57.43
CA SER A 102 -29.45 36.80 57.82
C SER A 102 -28.95 35.37 57.92
N ASN A 103 -29.30 34.68 58.97
CA ASN A 103 -28.87 33.29 59.25
C ASN A 103 -30.08 32.49 59.78
N GLY A 104 -29.97 31.16 59.78
CA GLY A 104 -31.04 30.26 60.14
C GLY A 104 -32.05 30.15 59.04
N ASN A 105 -31.63 29.46 58.00
CA ASN A 105 -32.38 29.18 56.78
C ASN A 105 -33.07 30.43 56.17
N PRO A 106 -32.36 31.49 55.87
CA PRO A 106 -32.93 32.67 55.26
C PRO A 106 -33.58 32.31 53.94
N HIS A 107 -34.82 32.73 53.75
CA HIS A 107 -35.62 32.50 52.54
C HIS A 107 -36.04 33.87 52.01
N VAL A 108 -35.56 34.19 50.81
CA VAL A 108 -35.92 35.45 50.10
C VAL A 108 -36.73 35.11 48.86
N TYR A 109 -37.87 35.73 48.76
CA TYR A 109 -38.77 35.46 47.63
C TYR A 109 -39.61 36.68 47.22
N ASP A 110 -40.00 36.67 45.96
CA ASP A 110 -41.01 37.54 45.38
C ASP A 110 -41.79 36.83 44.28
N ASP A 111 -42.50 37.54 43.42
CA ASP A 111 -43.26 36.97 42.32
C ASP A 111 -42.37 36.32 41.24
N ASP A 112 -41.09 36.74 41.17
CA ASP A 112 -40.16 36.37 40.11
C ASP A 112 -39.10 35.36 40.52
N PHE A 113 -38.78 35.26 41.83
CA PHE A 113 -37.72 34.37 42.34
C PHE A 113 -37.93 33.84 43.75
N ASP A 114 -37.27 32.74 44.05
CA ASP A 114 -37.28 32.06 45.35
C ASP A 114 -35.83 31.61 45.68
N LEU A 115 -35.23 32.21 46.74
CA LEU A 115 -33.85 31.98 47.15
C LEU A 115 -33.78 31.48 48.57
N ILE A 116 -33.15 30.34 48.78
CA ILE A 116 -32.91 29.74 50.08
C ILE A 116 -31.38 29.54 50.21
N ALA A 117 -30.84 29.83 51.43
CA ALA A 117 -29.46 29.64 51.75
C ALA A 117 -29.25 29.40 53.25
N ASP A 118 -28.04 29.04 53.70
CA ASP A 118 -27.71 28.96 55.14
C ASP A 118 -27.48 30.34 55.72
N SER A 119 -26.95 31.27 54.93
CA SER A 119 -26.74 32.66 55.30
C SER A 119 -26.85 33.58 54.10
N ILE A 120 -27.45 34.74 54.23
CA ILE A 120 -27.54 35.77 53.21
C ILE A 120 -27.03 37.09 53.73
N ILE A 121 -26.09 37.71 53.04
CA ILE A 121 -25.52 39.01 53.28
C ILE A 121 -25.93 39.97 52.19
N VAL A 122 -26.52 41.11 52.56
CA VAL A 122 -26.95 42.16 51.62
C VAL A 122 -26.27 43.46 51.95
N PHE A 123 -25.70 44.12 50.96
CA PHE A 123 -25.16 45.47 51.04
C PHE A 123 -26.11 46.46 50.39
N THR A 124 -26.91 47.16 51.17
CA THR A 124 -28.06 47.92 50.67
C THR A 124 -27.72 49.18 49.88
N GLU A 125 -26.55 49.79 50.08
CA GLU A 125 -26.05 50.93 49.29
C GLU A 125 -25.32 50.53 48.05
N GLN A 126 -24.63 49.38 48.09
CA GLN A 126 -23.83 48.88 46.95
C GLN A 126 -24.64 48.00 45.95
N ASP A 127 -25.97 47.91 46.21
CA ASP A 127 -26.83 46.99 45.47
C ASP A 127 -26.14 45.63 45.18
N SER A 128 -25.61 45.02 46.25
CA SER A 128 -24.90 43.74 46.14
C SER A 128 -25.30 42.81 47.28
N GLY A 129 -25.19 41.51 47.00
CA GLY A 129 -25.50 40.50 48.02
C GLY A 129 -24.74 39.20 47.82
N ILE A 130 -24.63 38.43 48.88
CA ILE A 130 -23.93 37.14 48.90
C ILE A 130 -24.83 36.14 49.64
N ALA A 131 -25.19 35.07 49.01
CA ALA A 131 -25.81 33.92 49.63
C ALA A 131 -24.75 32.82 49.83
N LEU A 132 -24.70 32.20 50.97
CA LEU A 132 -23.68 31.25 51.39
C LEU A 132 -24.31 29.97 51.93
N GLY A 133 -23.63 28.86 51.73
CA GLY A 133 -24.03 27.55 52.23
C GLY A 133 -24.72 26.74 51.09
N GLU A 134 -25.73 25.96 51.43
CA GLU A 134 -26.52 25.25 50.42
C GLU A 134 -27.49 26.20 49.74
N VAL A 135 -26.98 27.03 48.82
CA VAL A 135 -27.78 28.03 48.11
C VAL A 135 -28.63 27.37 47.03
N ARG A 136 -29.95 27.63 47.10
CA ARG A 136 -30.91 27.18 46.06
C ARG A 136 -31.73 28.38 45.63
N LEU A 137 -31.61 28.70 44.36
CA LEU A 137 -32.35 29.76 43.71
C LEU A 137 -33.29 29.19 42.66
N LYS A 138 -34.59 29.47 42.75
CA LYS A 138 -35.55 29.18 41.70
C LYS A 138 -35.98 30.46 41.04
N GLN A 139 -36.00 30.52 39.76
CA GLN A 139 -36.44 31.65 38.96
C GLN A 139 -36.92 31.23 37.58
N LYS A 140 -38.07 31.69 37.14
CA LYS A 140 -38.61 31.46 35.76
C LYS A 140 -38.46 30.03 35.24
N GLY A 141 -38.74 29.04 36.08
CA GLY A 141 -38.65 27.62 35.72
C GLY A 141 -37.26 27.00 35.78
N GLN A 142 -36.27 27.76 36.23
CA GLN A 142 -34.89 27.24 36.44
C GLN A 142 -34.58 27.11 37.94
N THR A 143 -33.79 26.14 38.26
CA THR A 143 -33.24 25.93 39.61
C THR A 143 -31.74 26.00 39.57
N ILE A 144 -31.11 26.88 40.35
CA ILE A 144 -29.66 27.01 40.50
C ILE A 144 -29.29 26.60 41.91
N ASN A 145 -28.40 25.66 42.04
CA ASN A 145 -27.78 25.27 43.29
C ASN A 145 -26.30 25.62 43.25
N ALA A 146 -25.76 26.12 44.33
CA ALA A 146 -24.35 26.48 44.48
C ALA A 146 -23.96 26.58 45.93
N ASN A 147 -22.67 26.53 46.27
CA ASN A 147 -22.22 26.81 47.62
C ASN A 147 -22.26 28.30 47.96
N ARG A 148 -22.15 29.15 46.94
CA ARG A 148 -22.15 30.60 47.08
C ARG A 148 -22.74 31.25 45.85
N ILE A 149 -23.63 32.21 45.99
CA ILE A 149 -24.12 33.05 44.91
C ILE A 149 -23.89 34.52 45.31
N GLU A 150 -23.21 35.24 44.42
CA GLU A 150 -22.96 36.67 44.54
C GLU A 150 -23.75 37.46 43.51
N TYR A 151 -24.25 38.56 43.87
CA TYR A 151 -24.91 39.57 43.08
C TYR A 151 -24.20 40.91 43.28
N LYS A 152 -23.91 41.60 42.19
CA LYS A 152 -23.26 42.90 42.20
C LYS A 152 -23.74 43.74 41.03
N LYS A 153 -24.18 45.00 41.35
CA LYS A 153 -24.46 46.02 40.32
C LYS A 153 -23.11 46.57 39.80
N MET A 154 -22.98 46.70 38.50
CA MET A 154 -21.80 47.32 37.90
C MET A 154 -21.83 48.86 38.04
N LEU A 155 -20.79 49.46 38.61
CA LEU A 155 -20.73 50.89 38.94
C LEU A 155 -20.71 51.80 37.71
N ASP A 156 -20.28 51.30 36.55
CA ASP A 156 -20.11 52.10 35.32
C ASP A 156 -21.12 51.82 34.21
N GLN A 157 -22.05 50.91 34.40
CA GLN A 157 -23.08 50.52 33.43
C GLN A 157 -24.38 50.13 34.14
N ASP A 158 -25.54 50.38 33.48
CA ASP A 158 -26.86 49.98 34.03
C ASP A 158 -27.08 48.46 33.95
N GLY A 159 -26.12 47.69 34.45
CA GLY A 159 -26.14 46.24 34.43
C GLY A 159 -25.78 45.57 35.76
N VAL A 160 -26.12 44.31 35.87
CA VAL A 160 -25.83 43.48 37.05
C VAL A 160 -25.04 42.24 36.65
N SER A 161 -24.14 41.83 37.51
CA SER A 161 -23.44 40.56 37.37
C SER A 161 -23.81 39.59 38.47
N TYR A 162 -23.93 38.33 38.09
CA TYR A 162 -24.20 37.22 39.00
C TYR A 162 -23.11 36.21 38.91
N THR A 163 -22.61 35.74 40.05
CA THR A 163 -21.61 34.70 40.10
C THR A 163 -22.04 33.60 41.06
N ALA A 164 -22.19 32.39 40.56
CA ALA A 164 -22.40 31.20 41.36
C ALA A 164 -21.11 30.43 41.48
N ILE A 165 -20.73 30.02 42.66
CA ILE A 165 -19.43 29.42 42.96
C ILE A 165 -19.62 28.15 43.79
N GLY A 166 -18.88 27.10 43.43
CA GLY A 166 -18.78 25.82 44.13
C GLY A 166 -19.99 24.91 43.92
N LYS A 167 -19.76 23.78 43.28
CA LYS A 167 -20.76 22.76 42.94
C LYS A 167 -21.99 23.34 42.25
N VAL A 168 -21.76 24.23 41.29
CA VAL A 168 -22.87 24.91 40.61
C VAL A 168 -23.63 23.88 39.77
N SER A 169 -24.96 23.85 39.95
CA SER A 169 -25.88 23.06 39.13
C SER A 169 -27.04 23.92 38.71
N ILE A 170 -27.22 24.13 37.42
CA ILE A 170 -28.34 24.90 36.85
C ILE A 170 -29.21 23.92 36.10
N LYS A 171 -30.47 23.82 36.48
CA LYS A 171 -31.43 22.88 35.90
C LYS A 171 -32.66 23.59 35.36
N ASP A 172 -32.98 23.33 34.13
CA ASP A 172 -34.29 23.69 33.53
C ASP A 172 -35.05 22.42 33.07
N SER A 173 -36.11 22.58 32.26
CA SER A 173 -36.96 21.48 31.80
C SER A 173 -36.21 20.46 30.92
N SER A 174 -35.14 20.85 30.22
CA SER A 174 -34.44 20.04 29.22
C SER A 174 -32.94 19.98 29.44
N ARG A 175 -32.38 20.80 30.35
CA ARG A 175 -30.95 20.95 30.52
C ARG A 175 -30.50 20.87 31.94
N ILE A 176 -29.31 20.34 32.12
CA ILE A 176 -28.57 20.34 33.37
C ILE A 176 -27.18 20.89 33.03
N VAL A 177 -26.83 22.00 33.68
CA VAL A 177 -25.48 22.57 33.59
C VAL A 177 -24.78 22.32 34.93
N THR A 178 -23.58 21.82 34.90
CA THR A 178 -22.73 21.67 36.08
C THR A 178 -21.38 22.36 35.84
N CYS A 179 -20.87 23.06 36.85
CA CYS A 179 -19.55 23.69 36.81
C CYS A 179 -19.06 24.07 38.21
N GLY A 180 -17.81 24.48 38.30
CA GLY A 180 -17.30 25.05 39.57
C GLY A 180 -17.67 26.52 39.75
N GLU A 181 -17.75 27.28 38.67
CA GLU A 181 -18.11 28.69 38.70
C GLU A 181 -18.99 29.04 37.47
N ALA A 182 -20.09 29.73 37.66
CA ALA A 182 -20.92 30.30 36.64
C ALA A 182 -21.06 31.79 36.86
N ARG A 183 -20.72 32.62 35.87
CA ARG A 183 -20.79 34.08 35.90
C ARG A 183 -21.71 34.54 34.78
N TYR A 184 -22.68 35.37 35.13
CA TYR A 184 -23.57 36.05 34.18
C TYR A 184 -23.34 37.57 34.22
N ASP A 185 -23.10 38.15 33.08
CA ASP A 185 -23.01 39.59 32.86
C ASP A 185 -24.22 40.02 32.08
N GLN A 186 -25.10 40.76 32.71
CA GLN A 186 -26.37 41.22 32.10
C GLN A 186 -26.12 42.29 31.04
N THR A 187 -25.13 43.14 31.21
CA THR A 187 -24.85 44.25 30.28
C THR A 187 -24.38 43.74 28.92
N ASN A 188 -23.52 42.73 28.95
CA ASN A 188 -22.97 42.11 27.74
C ASN A 188 -23.81 40.91 27.28
N GLU A 189 -24.84 40.55 28.05
CA GLU A 189 -25.66 39.35 27.83
C GLU A 189 -24.80 38.07 27.66
N VAL A 190 -23.81 37.90 28.54
CA VAL A 190 -22.86 36.78 28.47
C VAL A 190 -22.90 35.94 29.74
N THR A 191 -23.04 34.63 29.57
CA THR A 191 -22.80 33.66 30.66
C THR A 191 -21.47 32.93 30.41
N THR A 192 -20.64 32.91 31.42
CA THR A 192 -19.36 32.18 31.42
C THR A 192 -19.42 31.07 32.45
N LEU A 193 -19.13 29.86 32.03
CA LEU A 193 -19.02 28.67 32.87
C LEU A 193 -17.56 28.24 32.89
N GLU A 194 -16.99 28.09 34.10
CA GLU A 194 -15.59 27.73 34.31
C GLU A 194 -15.45 26.61 35.35
N ILE A 195 -14.30 25.97 35.37
CA ILE A 195 -13.97 24.85 36.26
C ILE A 195 -14.88 23.65 35.96
N GLU A 196 -14.40 22.83 35.01
CA GLU A 196 -15.06 21.61 34.56
C GLU A 196 -16.56 21.83 34.13
N PRO A 197 -16.84 22.81 33.26
CA PRO A 197 -18.19 23.06 32.85
C PRO A 197 -18.70 21.94 31.95
N GLU A 198 -19.93 21.47 32.26
CA GLU A 198 -20.65 20.48 31.48
C GLU A 198 -22.10 20.98 31.28
N ILE A 199 -22.57 20.85 30.05
CA ILE A 199 -23.99 21.08 29.68
C ILE A 199 -24.56 19.76 29.20
N ASN A 200 -25.54 19.23 29.90
CA ASN A 200 -26.30 18.06 29.47
C ASN A 200 -27.68 18.48 28.99
N GLU A 201 -27.93 18.31 27.69
CA GLU A 201 -29.23 18.61 27.08
C GLU A 201 -29.81 17.34 26.45
N ASN A 202 -30.83 16.78 27.04
CA ASN A 202 -31.49 15.55 26.57
C ASN A 202 -30.50 14.39 26.32
N GLY A 203 -29.49 14.26 27.16
CA GLY A 203 -28.44 13.24 27.04
C GLY A 203 -27.22 13.67 26.20
N ARG A 204 -27.31 14.76 25.42
CA ARG A 204 -26.15 15.37 24.76
C ARG A 204 -25.31 16.11 25.78
N ILE A 205 -24.05 15.77 25.85
CA ILE A 205 -23.09 16.36 26.79
C ILE A 205 -22.12 17.24 26.01
N LEU A 206 -21.99 18.50 26.44
CA LEU A 206 -20.99 19.44 25.95
C LEU A 206 -20.06 19.79 27.12
N ASN A 207 -18.78 19.70 26.93
CA ASN A 207 -17.79 20.09 27.92
C ASN A 207 -16.55 20.73 27.28
N GLY A 208 -15.73 21.36 28.12
CA GLY A 208 -14.51 22.03 27.77
C GLY A 208 -13.87 22.68 28.98
N GLU A 209 -12.78 23.41 28.83
CA GLU A 209 -12.17 24.16 29.96
C GLU A 209 -13.04 25.36 30.37
N LYS A 210 -13.71 25.96 29.40
CA LYS A 210 -14.57 27.12 29.57
C LYS A 210 -15.70 27.08 28.55
N ILE A 211 -16.91 27.44 28.95
CA ILE A 211 -18.06 27.60 28.05
C ILE A 211 -18.61 29.04 28.19
N ILE A 212 -18.76 29.72 27.07
CA ILE A 212 -19.25 31.08 26.96
C ILE A 212 -20.54 31.06 26.16
N LEU A 213 -21.63 31.54 26.76
CA LEU A 213 -22.94 31.65 26.15
C LEU A 213 -23.24 33.13 25.96
N THR A 214 -23.47 33.55 24.73
CA THR A 214 -23.83 34.93 24.39
C THR A 214 -25.27 34.98 23.96
N TYR A 215 -26.03 35.91 24.55
CA TYR A 215 -27.43 36.12 24.24
C TYR A 215 -27.60 37.42 23.48
N LYS A 216 -28.70 37.54 22.81
CA LYS A 216 -29.17 38.76 22.16
C LYS A 216 -30.69 38.89 22.44
N ASN A 217 -31.10 39.94 23.17
CA ASN A 217 -32.46 40.10 23.63
C ASN A 217 -32.95 38.85 24.40
N GLU A 218 -32.12 38.33 25.31
CA GLU A 218 -32.39 37.15 26.15
C GLU A 218 -32.50 35.84 25.35
N ILE A 219 -32.27 35.83 24.06
CA ILE A 219 -32.24 34.63 23.20
C ILE A 219 -30.81 34.19 22.99
N LEU A 220 -30.49 32.91 23.17
CA LEU A 220 -29.14 32.37 22.89
C LEU A 220 -28.81 32.60 21.42
N TYR A 221 -27.71 33.31 21.17
CA TYR A 221 -27.18 33.63 19.87
C TYR A 221 -25.91 32.82 19.53
N LYS A 222 -25.02 32.65 20.54
CA LYS A 222 -23.73 32.00 20.34
C LYS A 222 -23.32 31.20 21.57
N LEU A 223 -22.86 30.00 21.35
CA LEU A 223 -22.14 29.18 22.32
C LEU A 223 -20.70 29.07 21.86
N HIS A 224 -19.73 29.30 22.78
CA HIS A 224 -18.31 29.26 22.46
C HIS A 224 -17.56 28.53 23.53
N ILE A 225 -16.78 27.50 23.11
CA ILE A 225 -15.85 26.76 23.95
C ILE A 225 -14.46 27.01 23.39
N PRO A 226 -13.63 27.84 24.03
CA PRO A 226 -12.36 28.30 23.47
C PRO A 226 -11.25 27.28 23.56
N ASP A 227 -11.40 26.24 24.39
CA ASP A 227 -10.37 25.20 24.55
C ASP A 227 -10.94 23.85 24.96
N LYS A 228 -10.35 22.78 24.43
CA LYS A 228 -10.68 21.38 24.70
C LYS A 228 -12.17 21.07 24.57
N ALA A 229 -12.75 21.52 23.45
CA ALA A 229 -14.17 21.31 23.21
C ALA A 229 -14.46 19.83 22.92
N PHE A 230 -15.43 19.27 23.62
CA PHE A 230 -15.88 17.90 23.47
C PHE A 230 -17.40 17.81 23.55
N VAL A 231 -18.00 17.07 22.63
CA VAL A 231 -19.45 16.86 22.55
C VAL A 231 -19.74 15.37 22.41
N ILE A 232 -20.63 14.85 23.25
CA ILE A 232 -21.14 13.48 23.14
C ILE A 232 -22.63 13.55 22.87
N THR A 233 -23.11 12.80 21.89
CA THR A 233 -24.53 12.68 21.58
C THR A 233 -24.91 11.19 21.58
N PRO A 234 -25.80 10.74 22.47
CA PRO A 234 -26.30 9.37 22.42
C PRO A 234 -27.24 9.21 21.23
N VAL A 235 -27.05 8.18 20.45
CA VAL A 235 -27.91 7.79 19.34
C VAL A 235 -28.32 6.33 19.52
N SER A 236 -29.57 6.00 19.19
CA SER A 236 -30.12 4.66 19.39
C SER A 236 -30.61 4.09 18.07
N GLY A 237 -30.40 2.82 17.87
CA GLY A 237 -30.87 2.11 16.70
C GLY A 237 -30.90 0.61 16.91
N TYR A 238 -31.16 -0.14 15.86
CA TYR A 238 -31.17 -1.60 15.90
C TYR A 238 -29.93 -2.14 15.21
N LYS A 239 -29.34 -3.19 15.79
CA LYS A 239 -28.24 -3.92 15.17
C LYS A 239 -28.71 -5.33 14.80
N LYS A 240 -28.41 -5.74 13.56
CA LYS A 240 -28.69 -7.09 13.07
C LYS A 240 -27.66 -8.05 13.63
N THR A 241 -28.07 -9.14 14.25
CA THR A 241 -27.16 -10.16 14.79
C THR A 241 -27.04 -11.31 13.78
N GLU A 242 -25.82 -11.79 13.51
CA GLU A 242 -25.56 -12.99 12.69
C GLU A 242 -25.97 -14.25 13.44
N SER A 243 -27.25 -14.53 13.63
CA SER A 243 -27.71 -15.86 14.07
C SER A 243 -28.69 -16.44 13.04
N ASP A 244 -28.39 -17.64 12.62
CA ASP A 244 -28.93 -18.38 11.47
C ASP A 244 -30.42 -18.66 11.44
N SER A 245 -31.24 -18.09 12.26
CA SER A 245 -32.68 -18.43 12.22
C SER A 245 -33.63 -17.58 13.03
N ILE A 246 -33.55 -16.33 13.12
CA ILE A 246 -34.59 -15.37 13.53
C ILE A 246 -33.88 -14.03 13.72
N SER A 247 -34.24 -13.00 12.95
CA SER A 247 -33.72 -11.65 13.09
C SER A 247 -34.21 -11.03 14.42
N SER A 248 -33.51 -11.23 15.50
CA SER A 248 -33.67 -10.42 16.70
C SER A 248 -32.98 -9.08 16.47
N GLN A 249 -33.79 -8.02 16.36
CA GLN A 249 -33.32 -6.65 16.36
C GLN A 249 -33.07 -6.25 17.81
N ASP A 250 -31.82 -6.26 18.23
CA ASP A 250 -31.45 -5.73 19.54
C ASP A 250 -31.29 -4.21 19.46
N SER A 251 -32.03 -3.49 20.32
CA SER A 251 -31.82 -2.04 20.45
C SER A 251 -30.46 -1.79 21.09
N VAL A 252 -29.60 -1.06 20.37
CA VAL A 252 -28.25 -0.70 20.82
C VAL A 252 -28.13 0.80 20.87
N GLN A 253 -27.51 1.30 21.94
CA GLN A 253 -27.15 2.71 22.07
C GLN A 253 -25.69 2.92 21.73
N PHE A 254 -25.43 3.90 20.87
CA PHE A 254 -24.11 4.34 20.45
C PHE A 254 -23.85 5.77 20.92
N LEU A 255 -22.61 6.19 20.93
CA LEU A 255 -22.20 7.53 21.31
C LEU A 255 -21.48 8.20 20.15
N ASP A 256 -22.15 9.17 19.54
CA ASP A 256 -21.51 10.08 18.59
C ASP A 256 -20.66 11.08 19.36
N ASN A 257 -19.49 11.39 18.87
CA ASN A 257 -18.62 12.36 19.51
C ASN A 257 -18.02 13.36 18.52
N MET A 258 -17.73 14.55 19.03
CA MET A 258 -16.99 15.59 18.33
C MET A 258 -15.97 16.18 19.28
N GLU A 259 -14.76 16.36 18.83
CA GLU A 259 -13.67 16.96 19.59
C GLU A 259 -12.89 17.97 18.74
N GLY A 260 -12.40 19.01 19.38
CA GLY A 260 -11.59 20.03 18.76
C GLY A 260 -11.02 20.99 19.79
N SER A 261 -10.09 21.84 19.38
CA SER A 261 -9.58 22.87 20.28
C SER A 261 -10.65 23.89 20.62
N ILE A 262 -11.39 24.33 19.62
CA ILE A 262 -12.42 25.39 19.75
C ILE A 262 -13.73 24.89 19.17
N LEU A 263 -14.82 25.12 19.88
CA LEU A 263 -16.19 24.93 19.32
C LEU A 263 -16.95 26.24 19.38
N THR A 264 -17.61 26.58 18.27
CA THR A 264 -18.54 27.71 18.21
C THR A 264 -19.87 27.24 17.62
N GLY A 265 -20.93 27.34 18.40
CA GLY A 265 -22.30 27.11 17.95
C GLY A 265 -23.01 28.44 17.72
N TYR A 266 -23.70 28.58 16.60
CA TYR A 266 -24.52 29.75 16.26
C TYR A 266 -25.99 29.36 16.28
N PHE A 267 -26.80 30.25 16.77
CA PHE A 267 -28.23 30.06 16.93
C PHE A 267 -29.00 31.19 16.24
N ILE A 268 -30.09 30.86 15.59
CA ILE A 268 -31.06 31.79 14.99
C ILE A 268 -32.38 31.60 15.74
N ASP A 269 -32.88 32.67 16.35
CA ASP A 269 -34.10 32.64 17.17
C ASP A 269 -34.10 31.55 18.25
N GLY A 270 -32.87 31.27 18.80
CA GLY A 270 -32.69 30.27 19.85
C GLY A 270 -32.60 28.81 19.34
N VAL A 271 -32.72 28.58 18.04
CA VAL A 271 -32.55 27.28 17.40
C VAL A 271 -31.10 27.14 16.84
N LEU A 272 -30.49 26.01 17.02
CA LEU A 272 -29.16 25.76 16.53
C LEU A 272 -29.11 25.80 15.00
N ASP A 273 -28.33 26.71 14.42
CA ASP A 273 -28.11 26.88 12.99
C ASP A 273 -26.86 26.17 12.52
N SER A 274 -25.73 26.41 13.21
CA SER A 274 -24.49 25.78 12.82
C SER A 274 -23.54 25.60 14.00
N ILE A 275 -22.70 24.58 13.86
CA ILE A 275 -21.55 24.29 14.76
C ILE A 275 -20.28 24.34 13.95
N ARG A 276 -19.31 25.04 14.48
CA ARG A 276 -17.94 25.07 13.92
C ARG A 276 -16.94 24.59 14.95
N LEU A 277 -16.22 23.53 14.61
CA LEU A 277 -15.06 23.04 15.35
C LEU A 277 -13.78 23.44 14.66
N GLU A 278 -12.80 23.89 15.41
CA GLU A 278 -11.52 24.35 14.91
C GLU A 278 -10.37 23.75 15.73
N GLY A 279 -9.23 23.52 15.06
CA GLY A 279 -8.03 22.99 15.68
C GLY A 279 -8.09 21.49 15.91
N MET A 280 -7.53 20.71 14.97
CA MET A 280 -7.52 19.23 15.00
C MET A 280 -8.91 18.64 15.23
N ALA A 281 -9.89 19.21 14.54
CA ALA A 281 -11.27 18.82 14.68
C ALA A 281 -11.50 17.37 14.25
N LYS A 282 -12.21 16.61 15.06
CA LYS A 282 -12.61 15.24 14.77
C LYS A 282 -14.08 15.02 15.08
N SER A 283 -14.70 14.14 14.31
CA SER A 283 -16.08 13.73 14.51
C SER A 283 -16.22 12.24 14.25
N LEU A 284 -16.92 11.54 15.13
CA LEU A 284 -17.37 10.17 14.96
C LEU A 284 -18.89 10.18 15.01
N TYR A 285 -19.55 9.65 14.00
CA TYR A 285 -20.98 9.46 14.02
C TYR A 285 -21.38 8.11 13.45
N HIS A 286 -22.49 7.59 13.98
CA HIS A 286 -23.08 6.31 13.61
C HIS A 286 -24.17 6.52 12.57
N ILE A 287 -24.15 5.71 11.53
CA ILE A 287 -25.06 5.82 10.40
C ILE A 287 -26.14 4.77 10.52
N PHE A 288 -27.38 5.19 10.34
CA PHE A 288 -28.58 4.33 10.38
C PHE A 288 -29.40 4.52 9.11
N GLU A 289 -29.96 3.44 8.60
CA GLU A 289 -30.96 3.42 7.55
C GLU A 289 -32.19 2.70 8.12
N ASP A 290 -33.36 3.36 8.11
CA ASP A 290 -34.59 2.87 8.75
C ASP A 290 -34.36 2.37 10.19
N SER A 291 -33.53 3.11 10.95
CA SER A 291 -33.10 2.78 12.31
C SER A 291 -32.16 1.56 12.41
N LEU A 292 -31.78 0.92 11.31
CA LEU A 292 -30.81 -0.17 11.29
C LEU A 292 -29.39 0.38 11.17
N TYR A 293 -28.49 -0.06 12.06
CA TYR A 293 -27.09 0.36 12.06
C TYR A 293 -26.35 -0.12 10.81
N GLN A 294 -25.80 0.83 10.04
CA GLN A 294 -25.06 0.59 8.80
C GLN A 294 -23.55 0.65 8.99
N GLY A 295 -23.10 1.31 10.04
CA GLY A 295 -21.68 1.53 10.27
C GLY A 295 -21.38 2.87 10.93
N ASN A 296 -20.10 3.20 11.04
CA ASN A 296 -19.67 4.49 11.57
C ASN A 296 -18.75 5.22 10.61
N ASN A 297 -18.72 6.54 10.74
CA ASN A 297 -17.82 7.41 10.00
C ASN A 297 -17.00 8.28 10.95
N GLU A 298 -15.69 8.15 10.86
CA GLU A 298 -14.70 8.98 11.55
C GLU A 298 -14.22 10.05 10.57
N THR A 299 -14.31 11.33 10.94
CA THR A 299 -13.84 12.42 10.08
C THR A 299 -12.94 13.36 10.87
N SER A 300 -11.90 13.87 10.24
CA SER A 300 -10.97 14.82 10.85
C SER A 300 -10.47 15.86 9.86
N GLY A 301 -10.14 17.04 10.37
CA GLY A 301 -9.58 18.16 9.60
C GLY A 301 -9.19 19.31 10.51
N ASP A 302 -8.70 20.41 9.94
CA ASP A 302 -8.41 21.62 10.72
C ASP A 302 -9.69 22.27 11.22
N THR A 303 -10.74 22.26 10.40
CA THR A 303 -12.05 22.82 10.72
C THR A 303 -13.15 21.89 10.25
N ILE A 304 -14.13 21.63 11.11
CA ILE A 304 -15.39 20.95 10.79
C ILE A 304 -16.53 21.92 11.04
N THR A 305 -17.36 22.16 10.03
CA THR A 305 -18.56 22.99 10.13
C THR A 305 -19.79 22.13 9.81
N ILE A 306 -20.75 22.13 10.71
CA ILE A 306 -22.02 21.42 10.57
C ILE A 306 -23.13 22.46 10.54
N SER A 307 -23.95 22.43 9.51
CA SER A 307 -25.17 23.27 9.42
C SER A 307 -26.42 22.42 9.63
N PHE A 308 -27.40 23.02 10.23
CA PHE A 308 -28.65 22.38 10.60
C PHE A 308 -29.83 23.07 9.88
N GLN A 309 -30.80 22.26 9.47
CA GLN A 309 -32.08 22.73 8.95
C GLN A 309 -33.20 21.95 9.64
N ASN A 310 -34.16 22.65 10.24
CA ASN A 310 -35.25 22.04 11.01
C ASN A 310 -34.76 21.08 12.12
N ASN A 311 -33.66 21.41 12.79
CA ASN A 311 -32.97 20.63 13.82
C ASN A 311 -32.24 19.36 13.32
N ASP A 312 -32.31 19.04 12.04
CA ASP A 312 -31.56 17.94 11.43
C ASP A 312 -30.29 18.47 10.77
N ILE A 313 -29.28 17.62 10.67
CA ILE A 313 -28.04 17.96 9.99
C ILE A 313 -28.32 18.08 8.49
N ASP A 314 -28.04 19.26 7.92
CA ASP A 314 -28.14 19.50 6.48
C ASP A 314 -26.83 19.24 5.76
N ASN A 315 -25.74 19.83 6.26
CA ASN A 315 -24.49 19.82 5.58
C ASN A 315 -23.31 19.75 6.57
N LEU A 316 -22.28 18.95 6.24
CA LEU A 316 -21.05 18.85 6.98
C LEU A 316 -19.88 19.19 6.05
N ASN A 317 -19.10 20.21 6.41
CA ASN A 317 -17.91 20.65 5.70
C ASN A 317 -16.67 20.41 6.55
N VAL A 318 -15.66 19.78 5.98
CA VAL A 318 -14.34 19.59 6.59
C VAL A 318 -13.30 20.25 5.70
N ILE A 319 -12.44 21.04 6.28
CA ILE A 319 -11.44 21.83 5.55
C ILE A 319 -10.09 21.68 6.27
N GLY A 320 -9.03 21.59 5.48
CA GLY A 320 -7.65 21.53 5.97
C GLY A 320 -7.24 20.12 6.37
N GLY A 321 -6.41 19.47 5.55
CA GLY A 321 -5.93 18.10 5.78
C GLY A 321 -7.04 17.08 5.99
N SER A 322 -8.19 17.30 5.34
CA SER A 322 -9.43 16.58 5.59
C SER A 322 -9.31 15.10 5.31
N ARG A 323 -9.71 14.27 6.27
CA ARG A 323 -9.68 12.81 6.17
C ARG A 323 -10.97 12.23 6.75
N GLY A 324 -11.39 11.13 6.15
CA GLY A 324 -12.52 10.37 6.67
C GLY A 324 -12.31 8.89 6.52
N LYS A 325 -12.99 8.12 7.37
CA LYS A 325 -12.98 6.66 7.36
C LYS A 325 -14.38 6.14 7.68
N TYR A 326 -15.04 5.61 6.68
CA TYR A 326 -16.27 4.87 6.85
C TYR A 326 -15.98 3.40 7.13
N LYS A 327 -16.53 2.88 8.22
CA LYS A 327 -16.44 1.46 8.61
C LYS A 327 -17.87 0.86 8.53
N PRO A 328 -18.16 0.08 7.49
CA PRO A 328 -19.46 -0.55 7.36
C PRO A 328 -19.68 -1.63 8.42
N ASP A 329 -20.92 -1.81 8.86
CA ASP A 329 -21.34 -2.97 9.66
C ASP A 329 -21.75 -4.11 8.71
N LYS A 330 -21.06 -5.26 8.80
CA LYS A 330 -21.25 -6.39 7.87
C LYS A 330 -22.66 -6.97 7.88
N ALA A 331 -23.39 -6.81 8.97
CA ALA A 331 -24.76 -7.29 9.09
C ALA A 331 -25.81 -6.27 8.62
N GLY A 332 -25.45 -4.99 8.58
CA GLY A 332 -26.33 -3.89 8.23
C GLY A 332 -26.25 -3.43 6.79
N THR A 333 -25.12 -3.65 6.10
CA THR A 333 -24.90 -3.20 4.74
C THR A 333 -24.23 -4.25 3.88
N ASP A 334 -24.45 -4.20 2.56
CA ASP A 334 -23.78 -5.07 1.57
C ASP A 334 -22.30 -4.66 1.33
N MET A 335 -21.83 -3.57 1.92
CA MET A 335 -20.43 -3.16 1.84
C MET A 335 -19.55 -3.99 2.77
N GLU A 336 -18.55 -4.64 2.21
CA GLU A 336 -17.65 -5.53 2.95
C GLU A 336 -16.42 -4.83 3.54
N PHE A 337 -15.92 -3.77 2.87
CA PHE A 337 -14.63 -3.14 3.18
C PHE A 337 -14.78 -1.67 3.63
N PRO A 338 -13.90 -1.21 4.52
CA PRO A 338 -13.89 0.19 4.92
C PRO A 338 -13.45 1.09 3.74
N ILE A 339 -14.01 2.30 3.73
CA ILE A 339 -13.65 3.34 2.77
C ILE A 339 -12.86 4.42 3.51
N ILE A 340 -11.65 4.66 3.07
CA ILE A 340 -10.78 5.73 3.57
C ILE A 340 -10.73 6.82 2.50
N TYR A 341 -10.98 8.04 2.88
CA TYR A 341 -10.98 9.16 1.95
C TYR A 341 -10.27 10.37 2.52
N SER A 342 -9.71 11.19 1.63
CA SER A 342 -9.05 12.45 1.99
C SER A 342 -9.15 13.46 0.86
N ALA A 343 -9.13 14.74 1.19
CA ALA A 343 -9.15 15.85 0.26
C ALA A 343 -8.71 17.12 0.96
N ASP A 344 -8.53 18.22 0.23
CA ASP A 344 -8.33 19.54 0.83
C ASP A 344 -9.63 20.05 1.48
N LYS A 345 -10.77 19.69 0.87
CA LYS A 345 -12.11 19.95 1.39
C LYS A 345 -13.02 18.74 1.19
N ILE A 346 -13.77 18.38 2.23
CA ILE A 346 -14.82 17.36 2.19
C ILE A 346 -16.15 18.05 2.51
N GLN A 347 -17.15 17.81 1.68
CA GLN A 347 -18.50 18.31 1.91
C GLN A 347 -19.50 17.16 1.82
N TYR A 348 -20.19 16.86 2.91
CA TYR A 348 -21.26 15.87 2.97
C TYR A 348 -22.62 16.56 3.05
N ARG A 349 -23.48 16.32 2.08
CA ARG A 349 -24.86 16.80 2.01
C ARG A 349 -25.80 15.69 2.46
N VAL A 350 -26.30 15.80 3.67
CA VAL A 350 -27.10 14.76 4.31
C VAL A 350 -28.41 14.48 3.55
N PRO A 351 -29.22 15.47 3.12
CA PRO A 351 -30.48 15.19 2.43
C PRO A 351 -30.35 14.45 1.11
N THR A 352 -29.18 14.57 0.45
CA THR A 352 -28.91 13.91 -0.83
C THR A 352 -27.97 12.72 -0.71
N GLU A 353 -27.47 12.45 0.49
CA GLU A 353 -26.49 11.39 0.80
C GLU A 353 -25.26 11.43 -0.11
N LYS A 354 -24.77 12.64 -0.41
CA LYS A 354 -23.62 12.85 -1.30
C LYS A 354 -22.45 13.48 -0.57
N THR A 355 -21.27 12.93 -0.82
CA THR A 355 -20.00 13.49 -0.36
C THR A 355 -19.22 14.00 -1.55
N ASP A 356 -18.83 15.27 -1.52
CA ASP A 356 -17.93 15.87 -2.48
C ASP A 356 -16.55 16.03 -1.84
N LEU A 357 -15.54 15.52 -2.50
CA LEU A 357 -14.12 15.62 -2.17
C LEU A 357 -13.47 16.53 -3.20
N SER A 358 -12.92 17.65 -2.80
CA SER A 358 -12.30 18.61 -3.70
C SER A 358 -10.88 18.96 -3.27
N GLY A 359 -9.98 19.05 -4.25
CA GLY A 359 -8.56 19.27 -4.06
C GLY A 359 -7.84 18.00 -3.61
N GLN A 360 -6.95 17.48 -4.45
CA GLN A 360 -6.18 16.26 -4.21
C GLN A 360 -6.98 15.10 -3.59
N ALA A 361 -8.20 14.92 -4.10
CA ALA A 361 -9.14 13.95 -3.57
C ALA A 361 -8.63 12.52 -3.74
N LYS A 362 -8.67 11.72 -2.68
CA LYS A 362 -8.25 10.32 -2.67
C LYS A 362 -9.29 9.47 -1.96
N ILE A 363 -9.58 8.33 -2.54
CA ILE A 363 -10.42 7.29 -1.93
C ILE A 363 -9.71 5.96 -2.03
N LYS A 364 -9.68 5.26 -0.92
CA LYS A 364 -9.17 3.89 -0.82
C LYS A 364 -10.28 2.95 -0.38
N HIS A 365 -10.55 1.95 -1.21
CA HIS A 365 -11.52 0.91 -0.96
C HIS A 365 -10.94 -0.46 -1.33
N ASP A 366 -10.78 -1.35 -0.35
CA ASP A 366 -10.11 -2.65 -0.48
C ASP A 366 -8.71 -2.52 -1.10
N LYS A 367 -8.54 -3.02 -2.32
CA LYS A 367 -7.29 -3.01 -3.10
C LYS A 367 -7.20 -1.86 -4.09
N THR A 368 -8.22 -1.03 -4.15
CA THR A 368 -8.37 0.04 -5.14
C THR A 368 -8.12 1.40 -4.49
N ASP A 369 -7.19 2.15 -5.04
CA ASP A 369 -6.91 3.53 -4.69
C ASP A 369 -7.31 4.42 -5.88
N LEU A 370 -8.19 5.40 -5.64
CA LEU A 370 -8.61 6.39 -6.61
C LEU A 370 -8.14 7.77 -6.20
N GLU A 371 -7.46 8.45 -7.09
CA GLU A 371 -6.97 9.82 -6.91
C GLU A 371 -7.58 10.70 -8.02
N ALA A 372 -8.04 11.90 -7.69
CA ALA A 372 -8.57 12.86 -8.67
C ALA A 372 -8.53 14.29 -8.14
N GLY A 373 -8.79 15.27 -9.00
CA GLY A 373 -9.01 16.64 -8.55
C GLY A 373 -10.32 16.80 -7.79
N PHE A 374 -11.36 16.11 -8.23
CA PHE A 374 -12.70 16.14 -7.63
C PHE A 374 -13.34 14.75 -7.66
N ILE A 375 -13.89 14.32 -6.52
CA ILE A 375 -14.61 13.06 -6.41
C ILE A 375 -15.95 13.30 -5.73
N THR A 376 -17.03 12.82 -6.34
CA THR A 376 -18.36 12.77 -5.70
C THR A 376 -18.69 11.31 -5.36
N VAL A 377 -19.04 11.05 -4.13
CA VAL A 377 -19.59 9.76 -3.66
C VAL A 377 -21.08 9.93 -3.45
N ASP A 378 -21.87 9.15 -4.14
CA ASP A 378 -23.31 9.03 -3.96
C ASP A 378 -23.55 7.73 -3.16
N TRP A 379 -23.81 7.89 -1.88
CA TRP A 379 -23.94 6.76 -0.95
C TRP A 379 -25.23 5.97 -1.18
N LYS A 380 -26.30 6.65 -1.58
CA LYS A 380 -27.58 6.01 -1.88
C LYS A 380 -27.50 5.01 -3.04
N ASN A 381 -26.67 5.33 -4.05
CA ASN A 381 -26.52 4.50 -5.23
C ASN A 381 -25.20 3.72 -5.23
N ASN A 382 -24.39 3.82 -4.16
CA ASN A 382 -23.05 3.26 -4.04
C ASN A 382 -22.12 3.63 -5.21
N MET A 383 -22.30 4.84 -5.76
CA MET A 383 -21.63 5.31 -6.96
C MET A 383 -20.61 6.39 -6.65
N LEU A 384 -19.44 6.24 -7.26
CA LEU A 384 -18.35 7.18 -7.15
C LEU A 384 -18.05 7.75 -8.54
N ASN A 385 -17.93 9.07 -8.62
CA ASN A 385 -17.56 9.78 -9.84
C ASN A 385 -16.32 10.64 -9.57
N ALA A 386 -15.26 10.39 -10.32
CA ALA A 386 -14.02 11.17 -10.26
C ALA A 386 -13.86 11.99 -11.55
N LEU A 387 -13.54 13.25 -11.37
CA LEU A 387 -13.39 14.24 -12.43
C LEU A 387 -12.07 14.99 -12.28
N PRO A 388 -11.50 15.53 -13.37
CA PRO A 388 -10.34 16.40 -13.28
C PRO A 388 -10.72 17.75 -12.69
N GLN A 389 -9.79 18.36 -11.96
CA GLN A 389 -9.92 19.72 -11.45
C GLN A 389 -8.58 20.44 -11.62
N PRO A 390 -8.57 21.74 -11.95
CA PRO A 390 -7.35 22.54 -11.94
C PRO A 390 -6.68 22.52 -10.57
N ALA A 391 -5.34 22.38 -10.52
CA ALA A 391 -4.58 22.56 -9.29
C ALA A 391 -4.72 24.01 -8.80
N GLN A 392 -4.89 24.22 -7.50
CA GLN A 392 -5.12 25.57 -6.94
C GLN A 392 -4.00 26.58 -7.24
N ASP A 393 -2.77 26.09 -7.39
CA ASP A 393 -1.59 26.97 -7.55
C ASP A 393 -1.09 27.11 -8.99
N THR A 394 -1.66 26.40 -9.95
CA THR A 394 -1.22 26.46 -11.35
C THR A 394 -2.41 26.33 -12.29
N ILE A 395 -2.74 27.41 -12.98
CA ILE A 395 -3.82 27.50 -13.99
C ILE A 395 -3.66 26.46 -15.12
N PHE A 396 -2.52 25.78 -15.23
CA PHE A 396 -2.17 24.91 -16.35
C PHE A 396 -2.06 23.42 -16.03
N LYS A 397 -2.18 22.98 -14.76
CA LYS A 397 -2.07 21.56 -14.42
C LYS A 397 -3.40 21.00 -13.92
N LEU A 398 -4.06 20.24 -14.78
CA LEU A 398 -5.23 19.45 -14.38
C LEU A 398 -4.79 18.22 -13.58
N ILE A 399 -5.41 18.01 -12.42
CA ILE A 399 -5.28 16.76 -11.68
C ILE A 399 -6.27 15.77 -12.28
N GLN A 400 -5.78 14.90 -13.16
CA GLN A 400 -6.61 13.88 -13.80
C GLN A 400 -6.93 12.74 -12.83
N PRO A 401 -8.11 12.12 -12.96
CA PRO A 401 -8.45 10.91 -12.25
C PRO A 401 -7.49 9.75 -12.57
N VAL A 402 -6.99 9.11 -11.52
CA VAL A 402 -6.10 7.95 -11.59
C VAL A 402 -6.63 6.87 -10.67
N ILE A 403 -6.87 5.69 -11.22
CA ILE A 403 -7.20 4.49 -10.44
C ILE A 403 -6.01 3.56 -10.38
N LYS A 404 -5.65 3.13 -9.18
CA LYS A 404 -4.58 2.18 -8.89
C LYS A 404 -5.17 0.98 -8.19
N GLU A 405 -4.90 -0.19 -8.67
CA GLU A 405 -5.32 -1.43 -8.04
C GLU A 405 -4.08 -2.28 -7.74
N LYS A 406 -4.03 -2.86 -6.54
CA LYS A 406 -2.85 -3.62 -6.10
C LYS A 406 -2.53 -4.76 -7.07
N GLY A 407 -1.32 -4.71 -7.66
CA GLY A 407 -0.85 -5.71 -8.66
C GLY A 407 -1.28 -5.43 -10.09
N LYS A 408 -1.85 -4.26 -10.38
CA LYS A 408 -2.17 -3.78 -11.72
C LYS A 408 -1.50 -2.44 -11.99
N ASP A 409 -1.30 -2.13 -13.25
CA ASP A 409 -0.76 -0.84 -13.66
C ASP A 409 -1.80 0.28 -13.44
N PRO A 410 -1.37 1.50 -13.10
CA PRO A 410 -2.26 2.63 -12.92
C PRO A 410 -3.01 2.97 -14.23
N MET A 411 -4.27 3.33 -14.11
CA MET A 411 -5.06 3.82 -15.23
C MET A 411 -5.46 5.28 -14.99
N THR A 412 -5.27 6.13 -15.99
CA THR A 412 -5.65 7.53 -15.98
C THR A 412 -6.77 7.79 -16.99
N GLY A 413 -7.65 8.75 -16.73
CA GLY A 413 -8.71 9.10 -17.67
C GLY A 413 -9.38 10.44 -17.34
N ASP A 414 -10.23 10.93 -18.25
CA ASP A 414 -10.93 12.19 -18.05
C ASP A 414 -12.08 12.08 -17.03
N LYS A 415 -12.68 10.91 -16.93
CA LYS A 415 -13.75 10.63 -15.98
C LYS A 415 -13.70 9.17 -15.56
N ILE A 416 -13.76 8.93 -14.26
CA ILE A 416 -13.88 7.58 -13.71
C ILE A 416 -15.20 7.51 -12.92
N THR A 417 -16.00 6.49 -13.24
CA THR A 417 -17.19 6.13 -12.47
C THR A 417 -16.97 4.73 -11.91
N TYR A 418 -17.18 4.56 -10.61
CA TYR A 418 -16.93 3.30 -9.92
C TYR A 418 -18.09 3.00 -8.96
N ASN A 419 -18.55 1.76 -8.95
CA ASN A 419 -19.56 1.29 -8.01
C ASN A 419 -18.89 0.56 -6.84
N LEU A 420 -19.12 1.05 -5.63
CA LEU A 420 -18.48 0.58 -4.39
C LEU A 420 -18.93 -0.83 -3.99
N GLU A 421 -20.16 -1.21 -4.31
CA GLU A 421 -20.74 -2.51 -3.99
C GLU A 421 -20.30 -3.57 -5.02
N THR A 422 -20.62 -3.35 -6.30
CA THR A 422 -20.34 -4.31 -7.38
C THR A 422 -18.90 -4.29 -7.85
N ARG A 423 -18.11 -3.27 -7.47
CA ARG A 423 -16.71 -3.04 -7.87
C ARG A 423 -16.52 -2.88 -9.39
N LYS A 424 -17.60 -2.57 -10.09
CA LYS A 424 -17.55 -2.26 -11.52
C LYS A 424 -17.15 -0.81 -11.74
N GLY A 425 -16.33 -0.59 -12.76
CA GLY A 425 -15.85 0.74 -13.11
C GLY A 425 -16.00 1.06 -14.59
N ARG A 426 -16.16 2.35 -14.87
CA ARG A 426 -16.16 2.90 -16.22
C ARG A 426 -15.23 4.11 -16.25
N MET A 427 -14.37 4.16 -17.24
CA MET A 427 -13.45 5.25 -17.48
C MET A 427 -13.65 5.80 -18.89
N VAL A 428 -13.66 7.10 -19.03
CA VAL A 428 -13.76 7.81 -20.31
C VAL A 428 -12.37 8.35 -20.66
N LYS A 429 -11.95 8.17 -21.91
CA LYS A 429 -10.62 8.51 -22.44
C LYS A 429 -9.50 8.01 -21.55
N GLY A 430 -9.56 6.71 -21.26
CA GLY A 430 -8.61 6.06 -20.38
C GLY A 430 -7.30 5.75 -21.06
N SER A 431 -6.21 5.81 -20.29
CA SER A 431 -4.87 5.37 -20.69
C SER A 431 -4.19 4.59 -19.58
N THR A 432 -3.37 3.61 -19.96
CA THR A 432 -2.55 2.84 -19.02
C THR A 432 -1.26 2.37 -19.67
N ASN A 433 -0.20 2.25 -18.90
CA ASN A 433 1.02 1.58 -19.29
C ASN A 433 0.98 0.16 -18.74
N ALA A 434 0.89 -0.83 -19.58
CA ALA A 434 0.92 -2.23 -19.21
C ALA A 434 1.89 -3.01 -20.10
N ASP A 435 2.68 -3.91 -19.51
CA ASP A 435 3.57 -4.84 -20.24
C ASP A 435 4.49 -4.19 -21.28
N GLU A 436 5.11 -3.06 -20.95
CA GLU A 436 5.99 -2.28 -21.85
C GLU A 436 5.25 -1.60 -23.03
N GLY A 437 3.93 -1.45 -22.96
CA GLY A 437 3.12 -0.78 -23.97
C GLY A 437 2.10 0.19 -23.39
N TYR A 438 1.65 1.10 -24.24
CA TYR A 438 0.66 2.12 -23.93
C TYR A 438 -0.68 1.72 -24.51
N TYR A 439 -1.68 1.57 -23.68
CA TYR A 439 -3.06 1.33 -24.07
C TYR A 439 -3.86 2.60 -23.85
N THR A 440 -4.64 2.99 -24.86
CA THR A 440 -5.61 4.07 -24.71
C THR A 440 -6.98 3.59 -25.20
N GLY A 441 -8.05 4.20 -24.72
CA GLY A 441 -9.40 3.86 -25.15
C GLY A 441 -10.39 4.98 -24.86
N ASN A 442 -11.38 5.16 -25.74
CA ASN A 442 -12.43 6.16 -25.53
C ASN A 442 -13.30 5.79 -24.33
N GLU A 443 -13.52 4.50 -24.13
CA GLU A 443 -14.25 4.00 -22.98
C GLU A 443 -13.63 2.69 -22.50
N ILE A 444 -13.30 2.63 -21.21
CA ILE A 444 -12.81 1.45 -20.53
C ILE A 444 -13.83 1.05 -19.49
N ARG A 445 -14.29 -0.20 -19.51
CA ARG A 445 -15.23 -0.77 -18.53
C ARG A 445 -14.59 -1.94 -17.81
N ASN A 446 -14.53 -1.88 -16.53
CA ASN A 446 -14.20 -3.01 -15.66
C ASN A 446 -15.51 -3.74 -15.31
N GLU A 447 -15.73 -4.90 -15.89
CA GLU A 447 -16.93 -5.72 -15.66
C GLU A 447 -16.79 -6.66 -14.47
N SER A 448 -15.56 -7.08 -14.17
CA SER A 448 -15.21 -7.91 -13.03
C SER A 448 -13.73 -7.76 -12.70
N GLU A 449 -13.28 -8.32 -11.58
CA GLU A 449 -11.86 -8.28 -11.18
C GLU A 449 -10.88 -8.72 -12.27
N LYS A 450 -11.33 -9.52 -13.24
CA LYS A 450 -10.48 -10.09 -14.28
C LYS A 450 -10.83 -9.63 -15.70
N VAL A 451 -11.96 -8.97 -15.93
CA VAL A 451 -12.43 -8.67 -17.28
C VAL A 451 -12.61 -7.18 -17.49
N ILE A 452 -11.86 -6.65 -18.45
CA ILE A 452 -11.92 -5.26 -18.89
C ILE A 452 -12.34 -5.21 -20.37
N PHE A 453 -13.29 -4.36 -20.70
CA PHE A 453 -13.68 -4.03 -22.07
C PHE A 453 -13.17 -2.63 -22.40
N ILE A 454 -12.61 -2.49 -23.60
CA ILE A 454 -12.14 -1.21 -24.12
C ILE A 454 -12.79 -0.97 -25.49
N GLN A 455 -13.34 0.21 -25.66
CA GLN A 455 -13.91 0.65 -26.92
C GLN A 455 -13.00 1.69 -27.59
N ASN A 456 -12.81 1.55 -28.90
CA ASN A 456 -11.92 2.39 -29.71
C ASN A 456 -10.54 2.52 -29.05
N SER A 457 -9.90 1.36 -28.92
CA SER A 457 -8.61 1.22 -28.26
C SER A 457 -7.45 1.40 -29.22
N THR A 458 -6.38 2.01 -28.73
CA THR A 458 -5.08 1.98 -29.40
C THR A 458 -4.06 1.30 -28.50
N TYR A 459 -3.11 0.61 -29.10
CA TYR A 459 -1.96 0.02 -28.43
C TYR A 459 -0.69 0.36 -29.18
N THR A 460 0.32 0.79 -28.47
CA THR A 460 1.65 1.05 -29.01
C THR A 460 2.74 0.79 -28.00
N THR A 461 3.94 0.44 -28.44
CA THR A 461 5.15 0.44 -27.61
C THR A 461 6.03 1.68 -27.83
N CYS A 462 5.54 2.63 -28.63
CA CYS A 462 6.20 3.91 -28.87
C CYS A 462 5.84 4.90 -27.80
N ASP A 463 6.84 5.55 -27.21
CA ASP A 463 6.72 6.55 -26.14
C ASP A 463 6.50 7.99 -26.64
N SER A 464 6.45 8.16 -27.98
CA SER A 464 6.20 9.46 -28.60
C SER A 464 4.74 9.88 -28.40
N GLU A 465 4.49 11.17 -28.21
CA GLU A 465 3.15 11.75 -28.09
C GLU A 465 2.28 11.42 -29.31
N ILE A 466 2.86 11.43 -30.50
CA ILE A 466 2.27 10.86 -31.72
C ILE A 466 3.07 9.61 -32.07
N PRO A 467 2.55 8.41 -31.82
CA PRO A 467 3.31 7.19 -32.01
C PRO A 467 3.61 6.91 -33.50
N HIS A 468 4.83 6.48 -33.78
CA HIS A 468 5.25 6.10 -35.14
C HIS A 468 4.46 4.91 -35.68
N PHE A 469 3.99 4.05 -34.79
CA PHE A 469 3.09 2.96 -35.13
C PHE A 469 2.14 2.70 -33.96
N HIS A 470 0.95 2.26 -34.26
CA HIS A 470 -0.01 1.78 -33.26
C HIS A 470 -0.95 0.75 -33.87
N PHE A 471 -1.52 -0.05 -33.01
CA PHE A 471 -2.62 -0.94 -33.33
C PHE A 471 -3.91 -0.31 -32.86
N GLU A 472 -4.87 -0.20 -33.75
CA GLU A 472 -6.21 0.28 -33.44
C GLU A 472 -7.20 -0.89 -33.40
N SER A 473 -8.14 -0.84 -32.47
CA SER A 473 -9.22 -1.83 -32.39
C SER A 473 -10.50 -1.16 -31.91
N SER A 474 -11.60 -1.42 -32.61
CA SER A 474 -12.92 -0.88 -32.24
C SER A 474 -13.41 -1.50 -30.92
N ARG A 475 -13.08 -2.76 -30.64
CA ARG A 475 -13.48 -3.47 -29.42
C ARG A 475 -12.37 -4.39 -28.93
N MET A 476 -11.98 -4.20 -27.70
CA MET A 476 -10.98 -5.02 -27.03
C MET A 476 -11.57 -5.57 -25.72
N LYS A 477 -11.29 -6.83 -25.44
CA LYS A 477 -11.56 -7.49 -24.16
C LYS A 477 -10.25 -7.98 -23.58
N ILE A 478 -9.91 -7.52 -22.41
CA ILE A 478 -8.74 -7.97 -21.66
C ILE A 478 -9.24 -8.91 -20.56
N ILE A 479 -8.75 -10.14 -20.57
CA ILE A 479 -8.92 -11.09 -19.47
C ILE A 479 -7.57 -11.10 -18.73
N GLN A 480 -7.51 -10.44 -17.58
CA GLN A 480 -6.28 -10.27 -16.83
C GLN A 480 -5.65 -11.60 -16.45
N ASN A 481 -4.33 -11.69 -16.62
CA ASN A 481 -3.55 -12.91 -16.42
C ASN A 481 -3.98 -14.07 -17.33
N ASP A 482 -4.61 -13.80 -18.48
CA ASP A 482 -5.03 -14.81 -19.41
C ASP A 482 -4.81 -14.38 -20.88
N MET A 483 -5.68 -13.56 -21.45
CA MET A 483 -5.58 -13.16 -22.84
C MET A 483 -6.19 -11.78 -23.13
N VAL A 484 -5.79 -11.20 -24.23
CA VAL A 484 -6.41 -10.02 -24.86
C VAL A 484 -7.05 -10.44 -26.17
N ILE A 485 -8.32 -10.14 -26.34
CA ILE A 485 -9.09 -10.37 -27.57
C ILE A 485 -9.45 -9.02 -28.16
N ALA A 486 -9.08 -8.76 -29.40
CA ALA A 486 -9.35 -7.49 -30.07
C ALA A 486 -9.92 -7.71 -31.48
N ARG A 487 -10.85 -6.86 -31.90
CA ARG A 487 -11.51 -6.95 -33.20
C ARG A 487 -12.05 -5.60 -33.71
N PRO A 488 -11.81 -5.24 -35.01
CA PRO A 488 -10.69 -5.72 -35.80
C PRO A 488 -9.39 -5.20 -35.21
N ILE A 489 -8.24 -5.64 -35.68
CA ILE A 489 -6.95 -5.03 -35.35
C ILE A 489 -6.39 -4.43 -36.62
N ILE A 490 -6.12 -3.16 -36.62
CA ILE A 490 -5.57 -2.42 -37.72
C ILE A 490 -4.20 -1.86 -37.30
N LEU A 491 -3.17 -2.24 -38.04
CA LEU A 491 -1.84 -1.69 -37.85
C LEU A 491 -1.74 -0.37 -38.62
N HIS A 492 -1.43 0.70 -37.89
CA HIS A 492 -1.09 2.00 -38.45
C HIS A 492 0.42 2.23 -38.36
N LEU A 493 1.01 2.70 -39.42
CA LEU A 493 2.38 3.19 -39.49
C LEU A 493 2.35 4.65 -39.95
N ALA A 494 2.95 5.54 -39.18
CA ALA A 494 2.86 6.98 -39.42
C ALA A 494 1.41 7.44 -39.69
N GLN A 495 0.47 6.96 -38.90
CA GLN A 495 -0.98 7.24 -38.97
C GLN A 495 -1.70 6.64 -40.21
N ILE A 496 -1.01 5.89 -41.08
CA ILE A 496 -1.60 5.26 -42.28
C ILE A 496 -1.94 3.79 -41.96
N PRO A 497 -3.16 3.32 -42.17
CA PRO A 497 -3.52 1.90 -41.99
C PRO A 497 -2.85 1.03 -43.04
N ILE A 498 -2.02 0.09 -42.64
CA ILE A 498 -1.25 -0.76 -43.57
C ILE A 498 -1.83 -2.17 -43.64
N MET A 499 -2.24 -2.71 -42.51
CA MET A 499 -2.71 -4.10 -42.39
C MET A 499 -3.84 -4.22 -41.39
N GLY A 500 -4.83 -5.05 -41.72
CA GLY A 500 -5.93 -5.34 -40.81
C GLY A 500 -6.11 -6.85 -40.60
N ILE A 501 -6.42 -7.24 -39.40
CA ILE A 501 -6.78 -8.60 -39.00
C ILE A 501 -8.20 -8.54 -38.42
N PRO A 502 -9.15 -9.37 -38.84
CA PRO A 502 -10.52 -9.30 -38.36
C PRO A 502 -10.67 -9.67 -36.88
N LEU A 503 -9.78 -10.50 -36.36
CA LEU A 503 -9.74 -10.95 -34.98
C LEU A 503 -8.30 -11.22 -34.55
N GLY A 504 -7.87 -10.70 -33.41
CA GLY A 504 -6.61 -11.03 -32.77
C GLY A 504 -6.80 -11.54 -31.35
N ILE A 505 -6.04 -12.55 -31.00
CA ILE A 505 -5.96 -13.09 -29.64
C ILE A 505 -4.50 -13.04 -29.23
N PHE A 506 -4.22 -12.38 -28.10
CA PHE A 506 -2.87 -12.18 -27.58
C PHE A 506 -2.81 -12.73 -26.16
N PRO A 507 -1.72 -13.46 -25.79
CA PRO A 507 -1.54 -13.87 -24.41
C PRO A 507 -1.22 -12.64 -23.53
N HIS A 508 -1.81 -12.59 -22.35
CA HIS A 508 -1.51 -11.58 -21.33
C HIS A 508 -0.47 -12.12 -20.34
N LYS A 509 0.43 -11.27 -19.87
CA LYS A 509 1.52 -11.62 -18.94
C LYS A 509 0.96 -12.18 -17.63
N GLY A 510 1.50 -13.34 -17.20
CA GLY A 510 1.08 -14.00 -15.95
C GLY A 510 -0.12 -14.93 -16.05
N GLY A 511 -0.76 -15.02 -17.24
CA GLY A 511 -1.92 -15.88 -17.46
C GLY A 511 -1.60 -17.34 -17.76
N SER A 512 -2.65 -18.11 -17.96
CA SER A 512 -2.58 -19.44 -18.56
C SER A 512 -2.05 -19.32 -20.00
N ARG A 513 -1.43 -20.40 -20.47
CA ARG A 513 -0.76 -20.42 -21.77
C ARG A 513 -1.80 -20.55 -22.89
N HIS A 514 -1.98 -19.48 -23.66
CA HIS A 514 -2.87 -19.43 -24.82
C HIS A 514 -2.11 -19.20 -26.11
N SER A 515 -2.65 -19.73 -27.21
CA SER A 515 -2.19 -19.39 -28.55
C SER A 515 -2.64 -17.98 -28.93
N GLY A 516 -1.79 -17.21 -29.59
CA GLY A 516 -2.12 -15.84 -29.97
C GLY A 516 -1.03 -15.17 -30.78
N TRP A 517 -1.35 -14.01 -31.33
CA TRP A 517 -0.42 -13.18 -32.07
C TRP A 517 0.60 -12.51 -31.14
N ILE A 518 1.82 -12.38 -31.64
CA ILE A 518 2.91 -11.66 -30.98
C ILE A 518 3.03 -10.32 -31.71
N MET A 519 2.91 -9.25 -30.92
CA MET A 519 3.05 -7.90 -31.44
C MET A 519 4.50 -7.64 -31.84
N PRO A 520 4.75 -7.03 -33.00
CA PRO A 520 6.08 -6.63 -33.38
C PRO A 520 6.51 -5.38 -32.61
N SER A 521 7.82 -5.19 -32.50
CA SER A 521 8.43 -3.94 -32.07
C SER A 521 9.10 -3.26 -33.27
N TYR A 522 9.06 -1.94 -33.32
CA TYR A 522 9.80 -1.14 -34.27
C TYR A 522 11.08 -0.60 -33.63
N GLY A 523 12.12 -0.50 -34.41
CA GLY A 523 13.37 0.09 -33.95
C GLY A 523 14.30 0.44 -35.07
N GLU A 524 15.38 1.16 -34.75
CA GLU A 524 16.45 1.50 -35.67
C GLU A 524 17.81 1.10 -35.09
N SER A 525 18.69 0.54 -35.89
CA SER A 525 20.06 0.25 -35.48
C SER A 525 21.03 0.32 -36.67
N LYS A 526 22.27 0.66 -36.41
CA LYS A 526 23.34 0.75 -37.41
C LYS A 526 23.48 -0.53 -38.25
N HIS A 527 23.21 -1.70 -37.68
CA HIS A 527 23.39 -3.00 -38.34
C HIS A 527 22.14 -3.49 -39.05
N ARG A 528 20.95 -3.15 -38.55
CA ARG A 528 19.68 -3.63 -39.10
C ARG A 528 18.98 -2.58 -39.97
N GLY A 529 19.39 -1.30 -39.86
CA GLY A 529 18.64 -0.18 -40.36
C GLY A 529 17.36 0.04 -39.60
N GLN A 530 16.33 0.51 -40.25
CA GLN A 530 14.96 0.51 -39.71
C GLN A 530 14.42 -0.92 -39.79
N TYR A 531 13.84 -1.40 -38.69
CA TYR A 531 13.41 -2.77 -38.61
C TYR A 531 12.09 -2.91 -37.83
N ILE A 532 11.32 -3.92 -38.23
CA ILE A 532 10.22 -4.47 -37.47
C ILE A 532 10.66 -5.82 -36.96
N ASP A 533 10.61 -6.03 -35.65
CA ASP A 533 11.10 -7.23 -34.99
C ASP A 533 9.96 -7.98 -34.29
N GLY A 534 9.91 -9.29 -34.45
CA GLY A 534 9.10 -10.18 -33.65
C GLY A 534 7.63 -10.31 -34.05
N LEU A 535 7.19 -9.83 -35.23
CA LEU A 535 5.85 -10.13 -35.72
C LEU A 535 5.67 -11.65 -35.78
N GLY A 536 4.68 -12.19 -35.07
CA GLY A 536 4.59 -13.64 -35.04
C GLY A 536 3.32 -14.20 -34.42
N PHE A 537 3.35 -15.50 -34.26
CA PHE A 537 2.29 -16.26 -33.63
C PHE A 537 2.83 -17.26 -32.62
N TYR A 538 2.30 -17.21 -31.42
CA TYR A 538 2.55 -18.19 -30.39
C TYR A 538 1.48 -19.26 -30.45
N TRP A 539 1.86 -20.51 -30.61
CA TRP A 539 0.98 -21.66 -30.69
C TRP A 539 1.20 -22.59 -29.49
N ALA A 540 0.19 -22.77 -28.68
CA ALA A 540 0.19 -23.60 -27.49
C ALA A 540 -0.93 -24.66 -27.60
N PRO A 541 -0.73 -25.74 -28.38
CA PRO A 541 -1.77 -26.73 -28.61
C PRO A 541 -2.14 -27.55 -27.39
N ASN A 542 -1.21 -27.67 -26.44
CA ASN A 542 -1.42 -28.41 -25.19
C ASN A 542 -0.43 -27.96 -24.09
N ASN A 543 -0.58 -28.53 -22.90
CA ASN A 543 0.27 -28.17 -21.72
C ASN A 543 1.73 -28.67 -21.83
N TYR A 544 2.06 -29.48 -22.82
CA TYR A 544 3.38 -30.12 -22.91
C TYR A 544 4.26 -29.52 -23.99
N TRP A 545 3.68 -28.80 -24.93
CA TRP A 545 4.37 -28.27 -26.09
C TRP A 545 3.84 -26.89 -26.46
N ASP A 546 4.76 -26.02 -26.88
CA ASP A 546 4.47 -24.73 -27.49
C ASP A 546 5.46 -24.38 -28.59
N SER A 547 5.01 -23.56 -29.49
CA SER A 547 5.81 -23.07 -30.61
C SER A 547 5.63 -21.58 -30.76
N LYS A 548 6.73 -20.85 -30.89
CA LYS A 548 6.78 -19.44 -31.18
C LYS A 548 7.34 -19.24 -32.59
N PHE A 549 6.53 -18.78 -33.51
CA PHE A 549 6.91 -18.41 -34.85
C PHE A 549 7.02 -16.90 -34.92
N THR A 550 8.18 -16.36 -35.26
CA THR A 550 8.35 -14.91 -35.43
C THR A 550 9.10 -14.58 -36.72
N MET A 551 8.75 -13.49 -37.31
CA MET A 551 9.39 -12.89 -38.48
C MET A 551 9.90 -11.50 -38.07
N SER A 552 11.12 -11.22 -38.48
CA SER A 552 11.74 -9.90 -38.34
C SER A 552 12.19 -9.41 -39.69
N MET A 553 11.94 -8.14 -40.01
CA MET A 553 12.31 -7.51 -41.29
C MET A 553 13.11 -6.24 -40.98
N GLY A 554 14.15 -6.00 -41.72
CA GLY A 554 14.94 -4.76 -41.65
C GLY A 554 15.50 -4.42 -43.04
N ASP A 555 15.64 -3.13 -43.30
CA ASP A 555 16.14 -2.63 -44.58
C ASP A 555 17.55 -3.14 -44.93
N ARG A 556 18.41 -3.29 -43.94
CA ARG A 556 19.77 -3.84 -44.07
C ARG A 556 19.88 -5.30 -43.68
N GLN A 557 18.94 -5.80 -42.91
CA GLN A 557 18.96 -7.17 -42.38
C GLN A 557 18.30 -8.18 -43.34
N GLY A 558 17.32 -7.74 -44.13
CA GLY A 558 16.42 -8.63 -44.87
C GLY A 558 15.40 -9.32 -43.96
N ILE A 559 14.90 -10.49 -44.37
CA ILE A 559 13.86 -11.20 -43.58
C ILE A 559 14.49 -12.34 -42.80
N VAL A 560 14.17 -12.42 -41.53
CA VAL A 560 14.59 -13.49 -40.62
C VAL A 560 13.35 -14.17 -40.05
N PHE A 561 13.26 -15.47 -40.24
CA PHE A 561 12.27 -16.32 -39.61
C PHE A 561 12.89 -17.00 -38.39
N HIS A 562 12.19 -16.98 -37.30
CA HIS A 562 12.58 -17.62 -36.07
C HIS A 562 11.47 -18.52 -35.56
N ILE A 563 11.79 -19.78 -35.33
CA ILE A 563 10.92 -20.81 -34.77
C ILE A 563 11.55 -21.27 -33.46
N ASN A 564 10.83 -21.14 -32.38
CA ASN A 564 11.22 -21.64 -31.08
C ASN A 564 10.15 -22.57 -30.54
N ASN A 565 10.48 -23.86 -30.44
CA ASN A 565 9.61 -24.87 -29.88
C ASN A 565 10.10 -25.23 -28.47
N ASN A 566 9.23 -25.17 -27.47
CA ASN A 566 9.49 -25.70 -26.16
C ASN A 566 8.61 -26.92 -25.92
N TYR A 567 9.17 -27.96 -25.32
CA TYR A 567 8.41 -29.13 -24.94
C TYR A 567 8.84 -29.64 -23.58
N ARG A 568 7.87 -30.05 -22.77
CA ARG A 568 8.13 -30.53 -21.42
C ARG A 568 7.05 -31.50 -20.95
N LEU A 569 7.50 -32.69 -20.54
CA LEU A 569 6.67 -33.63 -19.79
C LEU A 569 7.29 -33.82 -18.42
N ARG A 570 6.58 -33.34 -17.39
CA ARG A 570 7.09 -33.31 -16.01
C ARG A 570 7.62 -34.68 -15.59
N TYR A 571 8.82 -34.71 -15.00
CA TYR A 571 9.55 -35.91 -14.58
C TYR A 571 10.01 -36.86 -15.69
N LYS A 572 9.74 -36.58 -16.96
CA LYS A 572 10.16 -37.44 -18.07
C LYS A 572 11.18 -36.76 -18.96
N PHE A 573 10.81 -35.68 -19.61
CA PHE A 573 11.70 -34.95 -20.50
C PHE A 573 11.37 -33.46 -20.58
N SER A 574 12.36 -32.69 -20.96
CA SER A 574 12.20 -31.30 -21.37
C SER A 574 13.21 -30.96 -22.43
N GLY A 575 12.85 -30.00 -23.25
CA GLY A 575 13.75 -29.51 -24.27
C GLY A 575 13.21 -28.30 -25.00
N ASN A 576 14.08 -27.71 -25.79
CA ASN A 576 13.73 -26.68 -26.75
C ASN A 576 14.46 -26.86 -28.06
N PHE A 577 13.81 -26.47 -29.12
CA PHE A 577 14.33 -26.51 -30.48
C PHE A 577 14.17 -25.13 -31.11
N ASN A 578 15.27 -24.52 -31.44
CA ASN A 578 15.36 -23.16 -31.97
C ASN A 578 15.92 -23.21 -33.39
N ILE A 579 15.14 -22.69 -34.33
CA ILE A 579 15.56 -22.54 -35.74
C ILE A 579 15.50 -21.07 -36.09
N ARG A 580 16.55 -20.56 -36.70
CA ARG A 580 16.60 -19.26 -37.32
C ARG A 580 16.99 -19.43 -38.77
N SER A 581 16.16 -18.97 -39.69
CA SER A 581 16.45 -18.95 -41.10
C SER A 581 16.44 -17.54 -41.62
N LYS A 582 17.47 -17.15 -42.30
CA LYS A 582 17.57 -15.83 -42.92
C LYS A 582 17.60 -15.98 -44.42
N GLN A 583 16.80 -15.17 -45.08
CA GLN A 583 16.79 -15.05 -46.53
C GLN A 583 17.40 -13.72 -46.94
N PHE A 584 18.41 -13.79 -47.80
CA PHE A 584 19.00 -12.64 -48.44
C PHE A 584 18.46 -12.43 -49.82
N LEU A 585 18.25 -11.19 -50.16
CA LEU A 585 18.09 -10.74 -51.52
C LEU A 585 19.48 -10.32 -52.00
N SER A 586 20.14 -11.16 -52.79
CA SER A 586 21.46 -10.83 -53.34
C SER A 586 21.28 -9.97 -54.60
N GLY A 587 21.84 -8.79 -54.59
CA GLY A 587 22.09 -8.00 -55.82
C GLY A 587 21.29 -6.70 -55.98
N SER A 588 20.46 -6.30 -55.05
CA SER A 588 19.74 -5.02 -55.13
C SER A 588 19.37 -4.51 -53.74
N ASN A 589 19.54 -3.22 -53.54
CA ASN A 589 19.04 -2.56 -52.34
C ASN A 589 17.51 -2.40 -52.30
N ASN A 590 16.81 -2.99 -53.25
CA ASN A 590 15.36 -2.90 -53.38
C ASN A 590 14.68 -4.21 -53.03
N ILE A 591 13.79 -4.16 -52.09
CA ILE A 591 12.91 -5.25 -51.60
C ILE A 591 12.06 -5.87 -52.73
N VAL A 592 11.93 -5.19 -53.86
CA VAL A 592 10.99 -5.54 -54.95
C VAL A 592 11.55 -6.55 -55.97
N ASN A 593 12.86 -6.79 -56.00
CA ASN A 593 13.42 -7.77 -56.95
C ASN A 593 13.58 -9.17 -56.33
N LEU A 594 12.47 -9.91 -56.29
CA LEU A 594 12.34 -11.28 -55.76
C LEU A 594 12.96 -12.38 -56.66
N GLY A 595 13.76 -12.03 -57.69
CA GLY A 595 14.06 -12.95 -58.80
C GLY A 595 15.46 -13.57 -58.87
N SER A 596 16.47 -13.11 -58.13
CA SER A 596 17.85 -13.63 -58.31
C SER A 596 18.45 -14.17 -57.02
N SER A 597 18.99 -15.37 -57.10
CA SER A 597 19.77 -16.19 -56.15
C SER A 597 19.52 -15.93 -54.65
N ARG A 598 18.55 -16.67 -54.08
CA ARG A 598 18.30 -16.75 -52.66
C ARG A 598 19.44 -17.49 -51.95
N LYS A 599 20.27 -16.78 -51.18
CA LYS A 599 21.12 -17.42 -50.19
C LYS A 599 20.35 -17.48 -48.87
N SER A 600 20.13 -18.66 -48.34
CA SER A 600 19.54 -18.84 -47.03
C SER A 600 20.56 -19.30 -46.03
N ASP A 601 20.71 -18.57 -44.94
CA ASP A 601 21.49 -18.97 -43.78
C ASP A 601 20.60 -19.62 -42.73
N LEU A 602 21.02 -20.79 -42.28
CA LEU A 602 20.31 -21.59 -41.29
C LEU A 602 21.11 -21.73 -40.01
N TYR A 603 20.50 -21.44 -38.89
CA TYR A 603 21.02 -21.72 -37.56
C TYR A 603 20.00 -22.57 -36.78
N LEU A 604 20.50 -23.67 -36.21
CA LEU A 604 19.71 -24.62 -35.45
C LEU A 604 20.33 -24.87 -34.10
N ARG A 605 19.57 -24.83 -33.03
CA ARG A 605 19.95 -25.24 -31.71
C ARG A 605 18.88 -26.12 -31.08
N TRP A 606 19.31 -27.28 -30.60
CA TRP A 606 18.45 -28.23 -29.91
C TRP A 606 19.03 -28.56 -28.56
N ASN A 607 18.25 -28.37 -27.52
CA ASN A 607 18.53 -28.78 -26.16
C ASN A 607 17.46 -29.78 -25.73
N HIS A 608 17.90 -30.90 -25.18
CA HIS A 608 17.01 -31.96 -24.70
C HIS A 608 17.58 -32.59 -23.44
N SER A 609 16.74 -32.84 -22.49
CA SER A 609 17.04 -33.56 -21.27
C SER A 609 15.93 -34.54 -20.95
N GLN A 610 16.28 -35.81 -20.80
CA GLN A 610 15.32 -36.88 -20.57
C GLN A 610 15.81 -37.84 -19.49
N VAL A 611 14.91 -38.11 -18.55
CA VAL A 611 15.07 -39.17 -17.57
C VAL A 611 14.27 -40.38 -18.03
N LEU A 612 14.96 -41.45 -18.37
CA LEU A 612 14.36 -42.70 -18.81
C LEU A 612 14.15 -43.66 -17.62
N ARG A 613 13.29 -44.65 -17.80
CA ARG A 613 13.08 -45.68 -16.80
C ARG A 613 14.39 -46.47 -16.52
N ASN A 614 14.49 -47.07 -15.35
CA ASN A 614 15.64 -47.91 -14.95
C ASN A 614 16.97 -47.13 -14.88
N ASN A 615 16.96 -45.93 -14.26
CA ASN A 615 18.16 -45.14 -14.00
C ASN A 615 18.99 -44.80 -15.24
N GLN A 616 18.27 -44.39 -16.29
CA GLN A 616 18.87 -43.93 -17.53
C GLN A 616 18.63 -42.44 -17.69
N SER A 617 19.57 -41.73 -18.29
CA SER A 617 19.40 -40.33 -18.68
C SER A 617 19.96 -40.09 -20.09
N PHE A 618 19.28 -39.25 -20.82
CA PHE A 618 19.71 -38.79 -22.13
C PHE A 618 19.68 -37.26 -22.16
N ASN A 619 20.81 -36.64 -22.53
CA ASN A 619 20.91 -35.20 -22.69
C ASN A 619 21.58 -34.91 -24.02
N ALA A 620 21.00 -33.93 -24.72
CA ALA A 620 21.51 -33.43 -25.98
C ALA A 620 21.51 -31.91 -26.01
N ASN A 621 22.62 -31.34 -26.44
CA ASN A 621 22.78 -29.95 -26.78
C ASN A 621 23.47 -29.87 -28.12
N VAL A 622 22.73 -29.62 -29.18
CA VAL A 622 23.20 -29.61 -30.56
C VAL A 622 23.08 -28.20 -31.12
N THR A 623 24.18 -27.71 -31.68
CA THR A 623 24.22 -26.42 -32.38
C THR A 623 24.77 -26.64 -33.78
N TYR A 624 24.00 -26.17 -34.77
CA TYR A 624 24.37 -26.20 -36.17
C TYR A 624 24.26 -24.81 -36.78
N SER A 625 25.22 -24.43 -37.63
CA SER A 625 25.14 -23.19 -38.42
C SER A 625 25.60 -23.49 -39.82
N SER A 626 24.86 -23.08 -40.83
CA SER A 626 25.22 -23.26 -42.25
C SER A 626 26.37 -22.35 -42.67
N THR A 627 26.55 -21.20 -42.00
CA THR A 627 27.64 -20.23 -42.27
C THR A 627 28.42 -19.93 -41.02
N GLY A 628 29.72 -19.68 -41.20
CA GLY A 628 30.63 -19.40 -40.06
C GLY A 628 30.35 -18.08 -39.37
N ASP A 629 29.88 -17.08 -40.06
CA ASP A 629 29.69 -15.73 -39.58
C ASP A 629 28.22 -15.41 -39.21
N TYR A 630 27.34 -16.41 -39.17
CA TYR A 630 25.92 -16.24 -38.90
C TYR A 630 25.67 -15.39 -37.62
N ASN A 631 26.26 -15.82 -36.53
CA ASN A 631 26.05 -15.13 -35.24
C ASN A 631 26.62 -13.71 -35.21
N LYS A 632 27.77 -13.50 -35.88
CA LYS A 632 28.42 -12.20 -35.99
C LYS A 632 27.56 -11.21 -36.76
N LYS A 633 26.99 -11.64 -37.89
CA LYS A 633 26.18 -10.80 -38.78
C LYS A 633 24.75 -10.58 -38.27
N TYR A 634 24.16 -11.54 -37.60
CA TYR A 634 22.72 -11.63 -37.39
C TYR A 634 22.31 -11.86 -35.94
N GLY A 635 23.27 -11.95 -35.00
CA GLY A 635 22.96 -12.06 -33.58
C GLY A 635 22.16 -10.85 -33.09
N LEU A 636 21.02 -11.06 -32.45
CA LEU A 636 20.17 -9.99 -31.93
C LEU A 636 20.81 -9.29 -30.73
N THR A 637 21.51 -10.03 -29.91
CA THR A 637 22.25 -9.51 -28.75
C THR A 637 23.74 -9.46 -29.01
N GLN A 638 24.46 -8.65 -28.24
CA GLN A 638 25.92 -8.61 -28.26
C GLN A 638 26.51 -9.99 -27.90
N ALA A 639 25.94 -10.69 -26.94
CA ALA A 639 26.35 -12.03 -26.54
C ALA A 639 26.20 -13.05 -27.68
N ASP A 640 25.08 -13.00 -28.43
CA ASP A 640 24.90 -13.84 -29.60
C ASP A 640 25.99 -13.59 -30.66
N ARG A 641 26.32 -12.31 -30.91
CA ARG A 641 27.34 -11.95 -31.92
C ARG A 641 28.74 -12.36 -31.53
N MET A 642 29.01 -12.43 -30.23
CA MET A 642 30.33 -12.90 -29.70
C MET A 642 30.47 -14.43 -29.70
N ASN A 643 29.38 -15.16 -29.82
CA ASN A 643 29.41 -16.62 -29.82
C ASN A 643 29.87 -17.15 -31.19
N GLN A 644 31.16 -17.50 -31.27
CA GLN A 644 31.85 -17.91 -32.50
C GLN A 644 32.09 -19.42 -32.58
N LYS A 645 31.47 -20.23 -31.74
CA LYS A 645 31.64 -21.66 -31.70
C LYS A 645 30.30 -22.40 -31.74
N ALA A 646 30.23 -23.43 -32.61
CA ALA A 646 29.13 -24.39 -32.58
C ALA A 646 29.57 -25.61 -31.75
N ILE A 647 29.05 -25.66 -30.54
CA ILE A 647 29.36 -26.77 -29.62
C ILE A 647 28.15 -27.69 -29.56
N SER A 648 28.38 -28.97 -29.86
CA SER A 648 27.38 -30.01 -29.74
C SER A 648 27.83 -31.09 -28.76
N ASN A 649 26.93 -31.46 -27.88
CA ASN A 649 27.19 -32.50 -26.90
C ASN A 649 25.97 -33.36 -26.69
N ILE A 650 26.08 -34.67 -26.95
CA ILE A 650 25.03 -35.64 -26.71
C ILE A 650 25.58 -36.66 -25.70
N SER A 651 24.85 -36.85 -24.62
CA SER A 651 25.26 -37.80 -23.58
C SER A 651 24.12 -38.73 -23.20
N TYR A 652 24.45 -39.98 -23.06
CA TYR A 652 23.59 -41.05 -22.54
C TYR A 652 24.25 -41.69 -21.34
N SER A 653 23.53 -41.97 -20.30
CA SER A 653 24.03 -42.72 -19.15
C SER A 653 22.99 -43.72 -18.64
N LYS A 654 23.48 -44.85 -18.17
CA LYS A 654 22.71 -45.91 -17.53
C LYS A 654 23.42 -46.42 -16.30
N ARG A 655 22.70 -46.53 -15.20
CA ARG A 655 23.21 -47.05 -13.94
C ARG A 655 22.41 -48.29 -13.53
N TRP A 656 23.10 -49.34 -13.13
CA TRP A 656 22.53 -50.53 -12.53
C TRP A 656 22.87 -50.57 -11.03
N PRO A 657 21.99 -50.08 -10.13
CA PRO A 657 22.32 -49.94 -8.72
C PRO A 657 22.64 -51.27 -8.04
N LYS A 658 21.93 -52.34 -8.40
CA LYS A 658 22.15 -53.67 -7.80
C LYS A 658 23.52 -54.27 -8.11
N SER A 659 23.99 -54.12 -9.34
CA SER A 659 25.33 -54.60 -9.79
C SER A 659 26.41 -53.55 -9.65
N LYS A 660 26.07 -52.31 -9.20
CA LYS A 660 26.97 -51.17 -9.09
C LYS A 660 27.64 -50.80 -10.42
N ASN A 661 27.09 -51.20 -11.54
CA ASN A 661 27.60 -50.89 -12.85
C ASN A 661 27.00 -49.57 -13.38
N SER A 662 27.77 -48.85 -14.17
CA SER A 662 27.28 -47.73 -14.95
C SER A 662 27.99 -47.68 -16.30
N ILE A 663 27.23 -47.24 -17.32
CA ILE A 663 27.79 -46.94 -18.65
C ILE A 663 27.36 -45.51 -19.02
N SER A 664 28.27 -44.79 -19.62
CA SER A 664 27.96 -43.51 -20.27
C SER A 664 28.60 -43.44 -21.65
N ALA A 665 27.86 -42.89 -22.58
CA ALA A 665 28.34 -42.57 -23.92
C ALA A 665 28.18 -41.05 -24.14
N ASN A 666 29.22 -40.43 -24.67
CA ASN A 666 29.24 -39.01 -24.96
C ASN A 666 29.73 -38.78 -26.38
N PHE A 667 29.03 -37.91 -27.11
CA PHE A 667 29.35 -37.47 -28.45
C PHE A 667 29.54 -35.94 -28.38
N TYR A 668 30.75 -35.48 -28.56
CA TYR A 668 31.14 -34.08 -28.46
C TYR A 668 31.72 -33.57 -29.76
N SER A 669 31.26 -32.40 -30.22
CA SER A 669 31.78 -31.69 -31.37
C SER A 669 31.90 -30.20 -31.06
N ASN A 670 33.03 -29.62 -31.44
CA ASN A 670 33.30 -28.20 -31.32
C ASN A 670 33.86 -27.67 -32.63
N LYS A 671 33.04 -26.88 -33.34
CA LYS A 671 33.44 -26.25 -34.62
C LYS A 671 33.64 -24.75 -34.39
N ASP A 672 34.80 -24.23 -34.84
CA ASP A 672 35.02 -22.77 -34.88
C ASP A 672 34.32 -22.20 -36.10
N LEU A 673 33.34 -21.29 -35.82
CA LEU A 673 32.51 -20.72 -36.88
C LEU A 673 33.24 -19.62 -37.70
N LEU A 674 34.32 -19.07 -37.20
CA LEU A 674 35.08 -18.03 -37.88
C LEU A 674 36.28 -18.55 -38.65
N ILE A 675 36.45 -19.87 -38.75
CA ILE A 675 37.66 -20.43 -39.38
C ILE A 675 37.82 -19.98 -40.83
N ASN A 676 36.70 -19.87 -41.57
CA ASN A 676 36.74 -19.45 -42.94
C ASN A 676 37.21 -17.99 -43.10
N ASP A 677 36.80 -17.12 -42.16
CA ASP A 677 37.27 -15.73 -42.13
C ASP A 677 38.76 -15.64 -41.78
N LYS A 678 39.25 -16.57 -40.92
CA LYS A 678 40.64 -16.61 -40.51
C LYS A 678 41.58 -17.06 -41.59
N VAL A 679 41.12 -17.89 -42.53
CA VAL A 679 41.95 -18.43 -43.62
C VAL A 679 41.67 -17.74 -44.97
N ASN A 680 40.65 -16.89 -45.05
CA ASN A 680 40.39 -16.10 -46.28
C ASN A 680 41.25 -14.83 -46.25
N PRO A 681 42.14 -14.62 -47.25
CA PRO A 681 42.99 -13.42 -47.34
C PRO A 681 42.21 -12.10 -47.41
N GLU A 682 40.99 -12.12 -47.92
CA GLU A 682 40.15 -10.96 -48.02
C GLU A 682 39.41 -10.62 -46.73
N SER A 683 39.45 -11.53 -45.75
CA SER A 683 38.78 -11.32 -44.48
C SER A 683 39.59 -10.44 -43.53
N SER A 684 38.88 -9.53 -42.81
CA SER A 684 39.51 -8.73 -41.75
C SER A 684 40.07 -9.56 -40.59
N PHE A 685 39.72 -10.85 -40.53
CA PHE A 685 40.19 -11.82 -39.53
C PHE A 685 41.17 -12.84 -40.08
N TYR A 686 41.71 -12.60 -41.26
CA TYR A 686 42.67 -13.51 -41.85
C TYR A 686 43.90 -13.68 -40.95
N ILE A 687 44.27 -14.95 -40.75
CA ILE A 687 45.45 -15.33 -39.95
C ILE A 687 46.49 -15.89 -40.91
N ASN A 688 47.60 -15.16 -41.02
CA ASN A 688 48.77 -15.68 -41.74
C ASN A 688 49.45 -16.78 -40.94
N PRO A 689 49.80 -17.90 -41.52
CA PRO A 689 50.65 -18.85 -40.85
C PRO A 689 52.06 -18.28 -40.59
N SER A 690 52.57 -18.49 -39.38
CA SER A 690 53.90 -17.94 -38.97
C SER A 690 55.06 -18.84 -39.28
N ARG A 691 54.79 -20.10 -39.64
CA ARG A 691 55.80 -21.10 -39.97
C ARG A 691 55.15 -22.26 -40.73
N ALA A 692 55.94 -23.05 -41.42
CA ALA A 692 55.46 -24.31 -42.01
C ALA A 692 54.98 -25.28 -40.91
N GLY A 693 53.96 -26.05 -41.24
CA GLY A 693 53.37 -27.01 -40.32
C GLY A 693 52.46 -26.36 -39.22
N THR A 694 52.14 -25.05 -39.34
CA THR A 694 51.12 -24.43 -38.48
C THR A 694 49.78 -25.07 -38.76
N GLN A 695 49.11 -25.55 -37.72
CA GLN A 695 47.81 -26.21 -37.82
C GLN A 695 46.69 -25.33 -37.28
N LEU A 696 45.64 -25.12 -38.05
CA LEU A 696 44.45 -24.39 -37.68
C LEU A 696 43.26 -25.34 -37.62
N ASN A 697 42.79 -25.65 -36.42
CA ASN A 697 41.68 -26.59 -36.20
C ASN A 697 40.33 -26.01 -36.69
N ILE A 698 39.66 -26.72 -37.57
CA ILE A 698 38.31 -26.40 -38.08
C ILE A 698 37.28 -26.95 -37.12
N ILE A 699 37.44 -28.22 -36.79
CA ILE A 699 36.49 -28.93 -35.93
C ILE A 699 37.21 -29.98 -35.08
N ASN A 700 36.88 -30.05 -33.83
CA ASN A 700 37.35 -31.10 -32.93
C ASN A 700 36.17 -31.94 -32.48
N ARG A 701 36.21 -33.23 -32.74
CA ARG A 701 35.19 -34.20 -32.40
C ARG A 701 35.73 -35.22 -31.43
N THR A 702 34.89 -35.67 -30.50
CA THR A 702 35.13 -36.84 -29.68
C THR A 702 33.90 -37.72 -29.82
N ILE A 703 33.93 -38.67 -30.76
CA ILE A 703 32.78 -39.46 -31.19
C ILE A 703 33.17 -40.91 -31.45
N PRO A 704 32.77 -41.85 -30.61
CA PRO A 704 32.21 -41.66 -29.26
C PRO A 704 33.30 -41.61 -28.16
N LYS A 705 32.90 -41.09 -26.97
CA LYS A 705 33.56 -41.36 -25.72
C LYS A 705 32.65 -42.29 -24.91
N ILE A 706 33.08 -43.54 -24.67
CA ILE A 706 32.31 -44.52 -23.90
C ILE A 706 33.04 -44.77 -22.59
N SER A 707 32.33 -44.67 -21.46
CA SER A 707 32.88 -45.02 -20.15
C SER A 707 32.00 -46.06 -19.49
N PHE A 708 32.60 -47.16 -19.14
CA PHE A 708 31.98 -48.18 -18.29
C PHE A 708 32.63 -48.16 -16.92
N ARG A 709 31.88 -48.22 -15.85
CA ARG A 709 32.41 -48.28 -14.50
C ARG A 709 31.66 -49.30 -13.68
N HIS A 710 32.45 -50.19 -13.02
CA HIS A 710 32.01 -51.04 -11.93
C HIS A 710 32.39 -50.35 -10.62
N GLY A 711 31.40 -50.00 -9.78
CA GLY A 711 31.59 -49.33 -8.49
C GLY A 711 32.19 -50.33 -7.49
N GLN A 712 32.79 -49.84 -6.42
CA GLN A 712 33.45 -50.66 -5.41
C GLN A 712 32.51 -51.74 -4.89
N SER A 713 32.96 -52.99 -5.02
CA SER A 713 32.27 -54.19 -4.57
C SER A 713 33.26 -55.18 -3.92
N ASN A 714 32.75 -56.04 -3.08
CA ASN A 714 33.59 -57.08 -2.50
C ASN A 714 34.00 -58.07 -3.60
N LEU A 715 35.29 -58.44 -3.63
CA LEU A 715 35.81 -59.40 -4.58
C LEU A 715 35.21 -60.80 -4.32
N ILE A 716 35.09 -61.16 -3.06
CA ILE A 716 34.43 -62.36 -2.59
C ILE A 716 33.29 -61.98 -1.69
N PRO A 717 32.05 -61.88 -2.24
CA PRO A 717 30.89 -61.55 -1.44
C PRO A 717 30.53 -62.71 -0.52
N THR A 718 30.02 -62.42 0.69
CA THR A 718 29.53 -63.38 1.61
C THR A 718 28.23 -62.91 2.26
N THR A 719 27.31 -63.85 2.48
CA THR A 719 26.07 -63.64 3.28
C THR A 719 26.25 -64.10 4.70
N ALA A 720 27.38 -64.78 5.05
CA ALA A 720 27.65 -65.31 6.39
C ALA A 720 27.87 -64.18 7.40
N LYS A 721 27.34 -64.32 8.64
CA LYS A 721 27.55 -63.39 9.74
C LYS A 721 29.02 -63.20 10.11
N ASN A 722 29.82 -64.19 10.00
CA ASN A 722 31.24 -64.15 10.30
C ASN A 722 32.05 -63.90 9.02
N LYS A 723 32.42 -62.67 8.79
CA LYS A 723 33.26 -62.24 7.66
C LYS A 723 34.73 -62.62 7.92
N LYS A 724 35.32 -63.27 6.97
CA LYS A 724 36.75 -63.50 6.95
C LYS A 724 37.49 -62.36 6.35
N TRP A 725 38.79 -62.24 6.60
CA TRP A 725 39.61 -61.10 6.17
C TRP A 725 39.51 -60.82 4.65
N TYR A 726 39.43 -61.87 3.84
CA TYR A 726 39.39 -61.76 2.37
C TYR A 726 38.00 -61.27 1.88
N ASN A 727 36.96 -61.31 2.66
CA ASN A 727 35.64 -60.74 2.30
C ASN A 727 35.66 -59.23 2.34
N ASN A 728 36.65 -58.58 2.94
CA ASN A 728 36.83 -57.15 2.97
C ASN A 728 37.63 -56.65 1.76
N ILE A 729 38.15 -57.55 0.92
CA ILE A 729 38.83 -57.16 -0.31
C ILE A 729 37.80 -56.62 -1.28
N THR A 730 38.00 -55.41 -1.68
CA THR A 730 37.10 -54.70 -2.62
C THR A 730 37.84 -54.42 -3.90
N TRP A 731 37.12 -54.41 -4.99
CA TRP A 731 37.60 -54.02 -6.29
C TRP A 731 36.71 -53.06 -6.99
N ASN A 732 37.22 -52.27 -7.91
CA ASN A 732 36.50 -51.47 -8.87
C ASN A 732 37.19 -51.57 -10.24
N TYR A 733 36.37 -51.32 -11.26
CA TYR A 733 36.87 -51.35 -12.62
C TYR A 733 36.32 -50.20 -13.42
N GLY A 734 37.15 -49.55 -14.24
CA GLY A 734 36.77 -48.49 -15.18
C GLY A 734 37.35 -48.79 -16.57
N LEU A 735 36.49 -48.65 -17.57
CA LEU A 735 36.86 -48.70 -18.97
C LEU A 735 36.45 -47.38 -19.62
N ASN A 736 37.41 -46.72 -20.28
CA ASN A 736 37.15 -45.53 -21.07
C ASN A 736 37.66 -45.76 -22.50
N PHE A 737 36.71 -45.77 -23.46
CA PHE A 737 37.02 -45.67 -24.88
C PHE A 737 36.89 -44.21 -25.29
N THR A 738 37.82 -43.71 -26.06
CA THR A 738 37.81 -42.37 -26.64
C THR A 738 38.27 -42.43 -28.08
N ASN A 739 37.40 -41.95 -28.99
CA ASN A 739 37.75 -41.69 -30.36
C ASN A 739 37.75 -40.18 -30.56
N LYS A 740 38.90 -39.58 -30.76
CA LYS A 740 39.11 -38.17 -31.07
C LYS A 740 39.38 -38.05 -32.55
N ASP A 741 38.71 -37.11 -33.18
CA ASP A 741 38.83 -36.79 -34.57
C ASP A 741 38.89 -35.27 -34.73
N ARG A 742 39.78 -34.76 -35.52
CA ARG A 742 39.90 -33.32 -35.80
C ARG A 742 40.18 -33.09 -37.27
N ASP A 743 39.50 -32.09 -37.81
CA ASP A 743 39.81 -31.57 -39.12
C ASP A 743 40.55 -30.24 -38.94
N TYR A 744 41.61 -30.06 -39.75
CA TYR A 744 42.42 -28.87 -39.64
C TYR A 744 43.06 -28.51 -40.99
N TYR A 745 43.42 -27.25 -41.14
CA TYR A 745 44.26 -26.78 -42.25
C TYR A 745 45.70 -26.78 -41.76
N GLU A 746 46.64 -27.06 -42.70
CA GLU A 746 48.06 -27.03 -42.40
C GLU A 746 48.77 -26.13 -43.38
N SER A 747 49.74 -25.35 -42.89
CA SER A 747 50.52 -24.44 -43.71
C SER A 747 51.73 -25.13 -44.27
N LYS A 748 52.09 -24.75 -45.50
CA LYS A 748 53.31 -25.14 -46.19
C LYS A 748 54.18 -23.91 -46.44
N GLU A 749 55.43 -24.12 -46.52
CA GLU A 749 56.40 -23.20 -47.06
C GLU A 749 56.22 -23.05 -48.55
N ASN A 750 56.16 -21.84 -49.03
CA ASN A 750 56.11 -21.53 -50.45
C ASN A 750 57.18 -20.47 -50.74
N THR A 751 58.00 -20.71 -51.77
CA THR A 751 59.08 -19.81 -52.17
C THR A 751 58.55 -18.95 -53.29
N ILE A 752 58.58 -17.64 -53.13
CA ILE A 752 58.23 -16.67 -54.12
C ILE A 752 59.54 -16.05 -54.64
N ASN A 753 59.78 -16.13 -55.98
CA ASN A 753 60.91 -15.51 -56.63
C ASN A 753 62.29 -15.86 -56.04
N ASP A 754 62.53 -17.14 -55.89
CA ASP A 754 63.83 -17.76 -55.46
C ASP A 754 64.52 -17.22 -54.19
N SER A 755 63.90 -16.24 -53.49
CA SER A 755 64.49 -15.59 -52.30
C SER A 755 63.58 -15.31 -51.11
N THR A 756 62.28 -15.32 -51.28
CA THR A 756 61.36 -15.00 -50.21
C THR A 756 60.55 -16.20 -49.80
N ILE A 757 60.77 -16.66 -48.58
CA ILE A 757 59.96 -17.69 -47.92
C ILE A 757 58.70 -17.12 -47.40
N VAL A 758 57.53 -17.63 -47.88
CA VAL A 758 56.18 -17.24 -47.38
C VAL A 758 55.45 -18.46 -46.89
N PHE A 759 54.84 -18.39 -45.77
CA PHE A 759 53.97 -19.47 -45.23
C PHE A 759 52.55 -19.24 -45.68
N GLN A 760 51.98 -20.26 -46.36
CA GLN A 760 50.59 -20.23 -46.86
C GLN A 760 49.84 -21.50 -46.46
N TRP A 761 48.54 -21.40 -46.34
CA TRP A 761 47.68 -22.57 -46.16
C TRP A 761 47.76 -23.49 -47.39
N SER A 762 47.87 -24.80 -47.14
CA SER A 762 47.93 -25.78 -48.23
C SER A 762 46.68 -25.77 -49.08
N LYS A 763 46.86 -25.70 -50.44
CA LYS A 763 45.72 -25.66 -51.38
C LYS A 763 45.86 -26.84 -52.36
N GLN A 764 44.72 -27.28 -52.88
CA GLN A 764 44.61 -28.20 -54.02
C GLN A 764 44.89 -27.43 -55.30
N GLU A 765 45.09 -28.14 -56.44
CA GLU A 765 45.27 -27.55 -57.80
C GLU A 765 44.14 -26.63 -58.22
N ASN A 766 42.91 -26.93 -57.77
CA ASN A 766 41.72 -26.09 -58.02
C ASN A 766 41.67 -24.82 -57.12
N GLY A 767 42.66 -24.56 -56.24
CA GLY A 767 42.70 -23.44 -55.31
C GLY A 767 41.94 -23.63 -53.98
N GLU A 768 41.28 -24.77 -53.79
CA GLU A 768 40.57 -25.06 -52.52
C GLU A 768 41.57 -25.46 -51.42
N LEU A 769 41.28 -25.14 -50.19
CA LEU A 769 42.11 -25.48 -49.03
C LEU A 769 42.09 -26.98 -48.76
N ILE A 770 43.23 -27.61 -48.51
CA ILE A 770 43.38 -29.02 -48.19
C ILE A 770 43.00 -29.19 -46.72
N THR A 771 41.93 -29.96 -46.49
CA THR A 771 41.51 -30.36 -45.13
C THR A 771 42.22 -31.65 -44.74
N HIS A 772 42.99 -31.59 -43.69
CA HIS A 772 43.65 -32.75 -43.10
C HIS A 772 42.75 -33.30 -41.99
N ASN A 773 42.72 -34.63 -41.85
CA ASN A 773 42.00 -35.31 -40.75
C ASN A 773 43.03 -36.09 -39.92
N ASP A 774 42.91 -35.94 -38.58
CA ASP A 774 43.74 -36.68 -37.59
C ASP A 774 42.78 -37.37 -36.63
N GLN A 775 42.75 -38.72 -36.71
CA GLN A 775 41.91 -39.54 -35.88
C GLN A 775 42.75 -40.36 -34.90
N LYS A 776 42.41 -40.29 -33.61
CA LYS A 776 43.05 -41.03 -32.53
C LYS A 776 42.06 -41.75 -31.70
N GLN A 777 42.24 -43.04 -31.54
CA GLN A 777 41.36 -43.87 -30.73
C GLN A 777 42.10 -44.71 -29.72
N GLY A 778 41.50 -44.93 -28.56
CA GLY A 778 42.15 -45.75 -27.53
C GLY A 778 41.21 -46.15 -26.42
N TRP A 779 41.59 -47.18 -25.72
CA TRP A 779 40.94 -47.73 -24.58
C TRP A 779 41.81 -47.54 -23.35
N ILE A 780 41.25 -47.17 -22.23
CA ILE A 780 41.93 -47.08 -20.95
C ILE A 780 41.16 -47.94 -19.95
N HIS A 781 41.79 -48.98 -19.47
CA HIS A 781 41.32 -49.85 -18.42
C HIS A 781 41.95 -49.41 -17.10
N THR A 782 41.16 -49.30 -16.05
CA THR A 782 41.63 -48.99 -14.71
C THR A 782 41.01 -49.99 -13.72
N THR A 783 41.85 -50.63 -12.93
CA THR A 783 41.41 -51.57 -11.89
C THR A 783 42.04 -51.17 -10.58
N SER A 784 41.27 -51.04 -9.53
CA SER A 784 41.79 -50.88 -8.17
C SER A 784 41.30 -52.01 -7.28
N ILE A 785 42.24 -52.64 -6.58
CA ILE A 785 41.94 -53.65 -5.57
C ILE A 785 42.41 -53.11 -4.22
N ASN A 786 41.50 -53.08 -3.24
CA ASN A 786 41.80 -52.58 -1.90
C ASN A 786 41.52 -53.72 -0.90
N ALA A 787 42.45 -53.98 0.00
CA ALA A 787 42.34 -55.05 0.99
C ALA A 787 42.51 -54.52 2.43
N PRO A 788 41.56 -53.72 2.95
CA PRO A 788 41.67 -53.15 4.28
C PRO A 788 41.64 -54.24 5.34
N GLN A 789 42.66 -54.24 6.21
CA GLN A 789 42.85 -55.19 7.30
C GLN A 789 43.02 -54.48 8.63
N LYS A 790 42.26 -54.86 9.63
CA LYS A 790 42.42 -54.38 11.00
C LYS A 790 43.44 -55.23 11.73
N ILE A 791 44.52 -54.61 12.15
CA ILE A 791 45.60 -55.24 12.95
C ILE A 791 45.55 -54.60 14.34
N LEU A 792 45.70 -55.45 15.38
CA LEU A 792 45.74 -55.00 16.79
C LEU A 792 44.56 -54.13 17.25
N LYS A 793 43.38 -54.33 16.68
CA LYS A 793 42.12 -53.60 16.93
C LYS A 793 42.12 -52.10 16.59
N TYR A 794 43.25 -51.45 16.62
CA TYR A 794 43.38 -50.00 16.51
C TYR A 794 43.98 -49.51 15.19
N ILE A 795 44.74 -50.36 14.50
CA ILE A 795 45.42 -50.00 13.26
C ILE A 795 44.71 -50.65 12.08
N THR A 796 44.34 -49.85 11.11
CA THR A 796 43.82 -50.36 9.83
C THR A 796 44.89 -50.18 8.77
N LEU A 797 45.43 -51.29 8.27
CA LEU A 797 46.30 -51.29 7.10
C LEU A 797 45.44 -51.43 5.84
N ASN A 798 45.70 -50.60 4.84
CA ASN A 798 44.93 -50.59 3.62
C ASN A 798 45.91 -50.73 2.41
N PRO A 799 46.33 -51.94 2.07
CA PRO A 799 47.04 -52.16 0.83
C PRO A 799 46.19 -51.96 -0.38
N ARG A 800 46.63 -51.21 -1.34
CA ARG A 800 45.92 -50.90 -2.58
C ARG A 800 46.82 -51.19 -3.79
N LEU A 801 46.27 -51.97 -4.72
CA LEU A 801 46.88 -52.21 -6.03
C LEU A 801 46.05 -51.46 -7.09
N ASN A 802 46.66 -50.56 -7.83
CA ASN A 802 46.04 -49.92 -8.98
C ASN A 802 46.74 -50.37 -10.25
N LEU A 803 45.96 -50.82 -11.20
CA LEU A 803 46.37 -51.21 -12.53
C LEU A 803 45.75 -50.29 -13.56
N ARG A 804 46.56 -49.81 -14.48
CA ARG A 804 46.12 -49.04 -15.61
C ARG A 804 46.68 -49.58 -16.89
N SER A 805 45.84 -50.00 -17.83
CA SER A 805 46.21 -50.44 -19.15
C SER A 805 45.66 -49.52 -20.22
N VAL A 806 46.52 -49.08 -21.12
CA VAL A 806 46.15 -48.22 -22.26
C VAL A 806 46.35 -49.05 -23.52
N TRP A 807 45.30 -49.15 -24.33
CA TRP A 807 45.30 -49.82 -25.62
C TRP A 807 45.03 -48.82 -26.72
N VAL A 808 45.92 -48.83 -27.77
CA VAL A 808 45.82 -47.92 -28.90
C VAL A 808 46.02 -48.63 -30.18
N ASN A 809 45.47 -48.13 -31.29
CA ASN A 809 45.68 -48.70 -32.62
C ASN A 809 46.83 -48.03 -33.35
N GLU A 810 47.42 -47.04 -32.79
CA GLU A 810 48.57 -46.32 -33.32
C GLU A 810 49.50 -45.96 -32.19
N SER A 811 50.77 -46.17 -32.38
CA SER A 811 51.87 -45.83 -31.44
C SER A 811 53.02 -45.15 -32.16
N PHE A 812 53.85 -44.46 -31.40
CA PHE A 812 55.07 -43.87 -31.95
C PHE A 812 56.23 -44.70 -31.49
N ASP A 813 57.04 -45.19 -32.48
CA ASP A 813 58.36 -45.73 -32.24
C ASP A 813 59.37 -44.59 -32.28
N GLY A 814 60.12 -44.46 -31.24
CA GLY A 814 61.21 -43.48 -31.19
C GLY A 814 62.52 -44.13 -31.58
N ILE A 815 63.10 -43.60 -32.62
CA ILE A 815 64.43 -44.00 -33.06
C ILE A 815 65.42 -42.92 -32.71
N TRP A 816 66.42 -43.23 -31.89
CA TRP A 816 67.51 -42.33 -31.61
C TRP A 816 68.54 -42.48 -32.72
N ASP A 817 68.68 -41.42 -33.54
CA ASP A 817 69.75 -41.42 -34.56
C ASP A 817 71.03 -40.93 -33.91
N LYS A 818 72.01 -41.81 -33.79
CA LYS A 818 73.32 -41.58 -33.20
C LYS A 818 74.14 -40.56 -34.00
N ASN A 819 73.92 -40.43 -35.31
CA ASN A 819 74.68 -39.59 -36.21
C ASN A 819 74.24 -38.12 -36.17
N THR A 820 72.96 -37.91 -35.94
CA THR A 820 72.38 -36.54 -35.86
C THR A 820 72.12 -36.07 -34.45
N GLY A 821 72.30 -36.96 -33.43
CA GLY A 821 71.93 -36.65 -32.03
C GLY A 821 70.45 -36.27 -31.82
N SER A 822 69.59 -36.63 -32.72
CA SER A 822 68.19 -36.29 -32.74
C SER A 822 67.26 -37.47 -32.51
N PHE A 823 66.15 -37.28 -31.89
CA PHE A 823 65.11 -38.28 -31.66
C PHE A 823 64.06 -38.20 -32.74
N THR A 824 63.95 -39.14 -33.63
CA THR A 824 62.95 -39.22 -34.66
C THR A 824 61.75 -40.09 -34.19
N LYS A 825 60.52 -39.57 -34.32
CA LYS A 825 59.35 -40.34 -34.04
C LYS A 825 58.70 -40.81 -35.33
N SER A 826 58.59 -42.15 -35.48
CA SER A 826 57.88 -42.76 -36.61
C SER A 826 56.48 -43.27 -36.13
N LEU A 827 55.45 -43.03 -36.87
CA LEU A 827 54.09 -43.51 -36.59
C LEU A 827 54.04 -45.02 -36.96
N LYS A 828 53.75 -45.87 -36.00
CA LYS A 828 53.50 -47.30 -36.19
C LYS A 828 52.05 -47.62 -36.09
N LYS A 829 51.40 -48.05 -37.15
CA LYS A 829 49.99 -48.50 -37.17
C LYS A 829 49.96 -49.95 -36.66
N GLY A 830 48.96 -50.23 -35.83
CA GLY A 830 48.73 -51.54 -35.25
C GLY A 830 48.45 -51.46 -33.77
N PHE A 831 47.91 -52.54 -33.21
CA PHE A 831 47.58 -52.61 -31.79
C PHE A 831 48.86 -52.54 -30.94
N ALA A 832 48.81 -51.59 -29.99
CA ALA A 832 49.79 -51.44 -28.96
C ALA A 832 49.15 -51.29 -27.57
N SER A 833 49.76 -51.89 -26.59
CA SER A 833 49.24 -51.78 -25.19
C SER A 833 50.40 -51.47 -24.22
N ARG A 834 50.03 -50.68 -23.22
CA ARG A 834 50.92 -50.36 -22.10
C ARG A 834 50.18 -50.54 -20.79
N THR A 835 50.65 -51.39 -19.91
CA THR A 835 50.14 -51.59 -18.59
C THR A 835 51.09 -51.06 -17.53
N THR A 836 50.54 -50.26 -16.61
CA THR A 836 51.29 -49.73 -15.44
C THR A 836 50.59 -50.16 -14.18
N GLY A 837 51.33 -50.47 -13.15
CA GLY A 837 50.85 -50.84 -11.82
C GLY A 837 51.43 -49.94 -10.76
N SER A 838 50.65 -49.64 -9.74
CA SER A 838 51.10 -48.98 -8.50
C SER A 838 50.57 -49.71 -7.30
N PHE A 839 51.41 -49.96 -6.34
CA PHE A 839 51.04 -50.50 -5.05
C PHE A 839 51.22 -49.39 -3.99
N SER A 840 50.28 -49.27 -3.12
CA SER A 840 50.35 -48.34 -1.99
C SER A 840 49.86 -49.03 -0.73
N LEU A 841 50.50 -48.74 0.38
CA LEU A 841 50.10 -49.21 1.71
C LEU A 841 49.85 -47.98 2.58
N SER A 842 48.61 -47.80 3.04
CA SER A 842 48.30 -46.74 4.00
C SER A 842 47.88 -47.37 5.34
N SER A 843 48.29 -46.73 6.42
CA SER A 843 47.92 -47.12 7.77
C SER A 843 47.15 -45.99 8.44
N ASN A 844 46.02 -46.32 9.01
CA ASN A 844 45.19 -45.39 9.77
C ASN A 844 44.94 -45.95 11.16
N THR A 845 45.12 -45.16 12.17
CA THR A 845 44.73 -45.47 13.55
C THR A 845 43.68 -44.53 14.03
N LYS A 846 42.77 -45.05 14.82
CA LYS A 846 41.83 -44.23 15.59
C LYS A 846 42.39 -44.13 17.00
N LEU A 847 42.82 -42.98 17.39
CA LEU A 847 43.16 -42.61 18.79
C LEU A 847 41.83 -42.51 19.61
#